data_642c4c915b148a9a2fcf499888f4b5be
#
_entry.id   642c4c915b148a9a2fcf499888f4b5be
#
_cell.length_a   1.000
_cell.length_b   1.000
_cell.length_c   1.000
_cell.angle_alpha   90.00
_cell.angle_beta   90.00
_cell.angle_gamma   90.00
#
_symmetry.space_group_name_H-M   'P 1'
#
loop_
_entity.id
_entity.type
_entity.pdbx_description
1 polymer ?
#
loop_
_entity_poly.entity_id
_entity_poly.type
_entity_poly.pdbx_seq_one_letter_code
_entity_poly.pdbx_strand_id
1 'polypeptide(L)'
;MQIKGTVKNIIFRSDDTGFTVLELVDDQGDEITAVGPMLAAVVGERIEVTGDWNEHRSYGMQFKATGCVTLAPATIGALTAYLSCGLIKGIGPETAKNIVATFGMDTISVMENQPERLTEVYGIGRVRAAAIAASYMAQKDMRDVMIGLQEYGITVNQAMKLYKIYGPHCLERLKENPYRLIDDVEGIGFRTADKIAQNGGFAPDSPFRLRAGLRYTLQWACHEGHTYLPREKLIQVAADILGSDLGPVERELDELIISESVVYKAVNNTDACFLPYLYRMESECAARLNLLAAPRKRTLPYFNIESQTEKLETKYKLSLAAEQKRAVRLALTSGALVITGGPGTGKTTILQFVITMLEKLGERFELCAPTGRAAKRMTEATGCEARTIHRLLEYGYGESGFTRNQDNPIDTDVIIVDEMSMVDVQLLWSLLRATRAGTRLIMVGDADQLPSVGAGNVLRDIMASETVPVVRLTEIYRQGGRSAIVTNAHRINNGQPPILHGEEEFGFEPIDSAEGILRRLTALCSGKVSKLGAADPLKDIQVLSPMKKGALGVRNINLRLQEALNPPAHKKHERKYGETVFREGDKVMQVKNDYRMSWKRARRGRPDELGEGVYNGDLGTIMSIDLYEQTVDVLFDDEREALYEFSQLEELELAYCISIHKSQGSEFPVVILPLAGGPPMLMTRNLLYTAVTRARKAVYIIGHEECPAQMVANNQVKQRYSALAAFMRADRGLQ
;
A
#
# COMPACT_ATOMS: atom_id res chain seq x y z
N MET A 1 -11.20 -30.19 -30.00
CA MET A 1 -10.40 -30.86 -31.03
C MET A 1 -8.97 -31.02 -30.57
N GLN A 2 -8.23 -32.00 -31.12
CA GLN A 2 -6.80 -32.18 -30.80
C GLN A 2 -6.00 -32.05 -32.11
N ILE A 3 -4.92 -31.27 -32.06
CA ILE A 3 -3.99 -31.08 -33.18
C ILE A 3 -2.60 -31.50 -32.70
N LYS A 4 -1.91 -32.31 -33.48
CA LYS A 4 -0.52 -32.69 -33.24
C LYS A 4 0.37 -32.07 -34.28
N GLY A 5 1.46 -31.48 -33.83
CA GLY A 5 2.41 -30.83 -34.74
C GLY A 5 3.72 -30.46 -34.04
N THR A 6 4.68 -30.03 -34.84
CA THR A 6 5.98 -29.58 -34.34
C THR A 6 5.97 -28.03 -34.27
N VAL A 7 6.42 -27.47 -33.18
CA VAL A 7 6.52 -26.03 -32.99
C VAL A 7 7.60 -25.48 -33.93
N LYS A 8 7.18 -24.66 -34.92
CA LYS A 8 8.06 -24.03 -35.89
C LYS A 8 8.68 -22.74 -35.32
N ASN A 9 7.81 -21.92 -34.70
CA ASN A 9 8.20 -20.62 -34.20
C ASN A 9 7.29 -20.18 -33.04
N ILE A 10 7.81 -19.35 -32.11
CA ILE A 10 7.02 -18.69 -31.08
C ILE A 10 6.98 -17.22 -31.41
N ILE A 11 5.79 -16.74 -31.84
CA ILE A 11 5.57 -15.37 -32.24
C ILE A 11 5.50 -14.43 -31.03
N PHE A 12 4.81 -14.88 -29.97
CA PHE A 12 4.63 -14.12 -28.76
C PHE A 12 4.48 -15.07 -27.56
N ARG A 13 5.05 -14.67 -26.43
CA ARG A 13 4.86 -15.33 -25.14
C ARG A 13 4.78 -14.32 -24.03
N SER A 14 3.74 -14.44 -23.21
CA SER A 14 3.63 -13.69 -21.97
C SER A 14 4.09 -14.56 -20.82
N ASP A 15 5.17 -14.21 -20.17
CA ASP A 15 5.70 -14.92 -19.02
C ASP A 15 4.76 -14.80 -17.81
N ASP A 16 3.94 -13.76 -17.74
CA ASP A 16 2.99 -13.53 -16.64
C ASP A 16 1.74 -14.40 -16.71
N THR A 17 1.20 -14.61 -17.91
CA THR A 17 -0.06 -15.33 -18.10
C THR A 17 0.11 -16.73 -18.69
N GLY A 18 1.30 -17.04 -19.17
CA GLY A 18 1.57 -18.25 -19.95
C GLY A 18 0.92 -18.25 -21.33
N PHE A 19 0.29 -17.13 -21.71
CA PHE A 19 -0.34 -17.00 -23.02
C PHE A 19 0.73 -16.97 -24.11
N THR A 20 0.64 -17.91 -25.04
CA THR A 20 1.61 -18.09 -26.12
C THR A 20 0.89 -18.06 -27.46
N VAL A 21 1.49 -17.39 -28.43
CA VAL A 21 1.13 -17.44 -29.85
C VAL A 21 2.28 -18.14 -30.55
N LEU A 22 2.02 -19.27 -31.15
CA LEU A 22 3.04 -20.06 -31.82
C LEU A 22 2.55 -20.61 -33.17
N GLU A 23 3.48 -20.92 -34.04
CA GLU A 23 3.26 -21.59 -35.31
C GLU A 23 3.60 -23.09 -35.17
N LEU A 24 2.65 -23.91 -35.51
CA LEU A 24 2.78 -25.38 -35.58
C LEU A 24 2.82 -25.84 -37.02
N VAL A 25 3.65 -26.83 -37.31
CA VAL A 25 3.55 -27.60 -38.55
C VAL A 25 2.94 -28.98 -38.17
N ASP A 26 1.77 -29.25 -38.67
CA ASP A 26 1.08 -30.52 -38.41
C ASP A 26 1.70 -31.72 -39.15
N ASP A 27 1.18 -32.92 -38.92
CA ASP A 27 1.68 -34.14 -39.56
C ASP A 27 1.40 -34.19 -41.07
N GLN A 28 0.58 -33.25 -41.61
CA GLN A 28 0.29 -33.13 -43.04
C GLN A 28 1.16 -32.05 -43.70
N GLY A 29 1.90 -31.30 -42.92
CA GLY A 29 2.79 -30.24 -43.37
C GLY A 29 2.11 -28.83 -43.38
N ASP A 30 0.89 -28.72 -42.88
CA ASP A 30 0.16 -27.46 -42.82
C ASP A 30 0.61 -26.60 -41.64
N GLU A 31 0.76 -25.31 -41.87
CA GLU A 31 1.13 -24.33 -40.87
C GLU A 31 -0.10 -23.82 -40.12
N ILE A 32 -0.15 -24.02 -38.82
CA ILE A 32 -1.26 -23.66 -37.94
C ILE A 32 -0.80 -22.66 -36.90
N THR A 33 -1.48 -21.53 -36.78
CA THR A 33 -1.27 -20.59 -35.68
C THR A 33 -2.11 -21.03 -34.46
N ALA A 34 -1.45 -21.43 -33.38
CA ALA A 34 -2.10 -21.76 -32.12
C ALA A 34 -1.94 -20.62 -31.10
N VAL A 35 -3.01 -20.31 -30.36
CA VAL A 35 -3.06 -19.23 -29.35
C VAL A 35 -3.68 -19.74 -28.06
N GLY A 36 -3.01 -19.58 -26.94
CA GLY A 36 -3.53 -20.01 -25.63
C GLY A 36 -2.45 -20.29 -24.59
N PRO A 37 -2.78 -20.94 -23.48
CA PRO A 37 -1.82 -21.28 -22.41
C PRO A 37 -0.92 -22.44 -22.84
N MET A 38 0.18 -22.14 -23.50
CA MET A 38 1.13 -23.11 -24.06
C MET A 38 2.57 -22.78 -23.68
N LEU A 39 2.81 -22.43 -22.41
CA LEU A 39 4.12 -21.99 -21.96
C LEU A 39 5.21 -23.08 -22.06
N ALA A 40 4.85 -24.34 -21.90
CA ALA A 40 5.78 -25.47 -21.99
C ALA A 40 6.25 -25.77 -23.42
N ALA A 41 5.61 -25.19 -24.43
CA ALA A 41 5.97 -25.40 -25.81
C ALA A 41 7.31 -24.75 -26.18
N VAL A 42 8.22 -25.50 -26.76
CA VAL A 42 9.55 -25.02 -27.21
C VAL A 42 9.68 -25.24 -28.72
N VAL A 43 10.40 -24.33 -29.39
CA VAL A 43 10.67 -24.47 -30.82
C VAL A 43 11.36 -25.79 -31.10
N GLY A 44 10.86 -26.54 -32.06
CA GLY A 44 11.35 -27.87 -32.44
C GLY A 44 10.72 -29.04 -31.64
N GLU A 45 9.92 -28.79 -30.60
CA GLU A 45 9.19 -29.83 -29.89
C GLU A 45 7.90 -30.21 -30.63
N ARG A 46 7.56 -31.49 -30.53
CA ARG A 46 6.28 -32.00 -30.98
C ARG A 46 5.28 -31.90 -29.84
N ILE A 47 4.17 -31.23 -30.11
CA ILE A 47 3.13 -31.02 -29.11
C ILE A 47 1.76 -31.47 -29.62
N GLU A 48 0.92 -31.88 -28.69
CA GLU A 48 -0.51 -32.08 -28.89
C GLU A 48 -1.27 -30.95 -28.22
N VAL A 49 -1.97 -30.20 -29.03
CA VAL A 49 -2.74 -29.03 -28.55
C VAL A 49 -4.23 -29.38 -28.60
N THR A 50 -4.88 -29.21 -27.44
CA THR A 50 -6.34 -29.39 -27.31
C THR A 50 -7.00 -28.02 -27.34
N GLY A 51 -8.06 -27.86 -28.15
CA GLY A 51 -8.75 -26.58 -28.29
C GLY A 51 -9.77 -26.59 -29.41
N ASP A 52 -10.16 -25.38 -29.85
CA ASP A 52 -11.13 -25.17 -30.91
C ASP A 52 -10.66 -24.10 -31.90
N TRP A 53 -11.10 -24.22 -33.13
CA TRP A 53 -10.84 -23.19 -34.15
C TRP A 53 -11.63 -21.94 -33.87
N ASN A 54 -10.97 -20.80 -33.99
CA ASN A 54 -11.56 -19.47 -33.79
C ASN A 54 -11.08 -18.52 -34.88
N GLU A 55 -11.99 -17.75 -35.46
CA GLU A 55 -11.65 -16.70 -36.41
C GLU A 55 -11.40 -15.38 -35.72
N HIS A 56 -10.16 -14.87 -35.82
CA HIS A 56 -9.78 -13.57 -35.26
C HIS A 56 -9.93 -12.49 -36.32
N ARG A 57 -10.60 -11.40 -35.96
CA ARG A 57 -10.93 -10.27 -36.90
C ARG A 57 -9.74 -9.69 -37.66
N SER A 58 -8.53 -9.75 -37.10
CA SER A 58 -7.32 -9.15 -37.67
C SER A 58 -6.27 -10.17 -38.13
N TYR A 59 -6.33 -11.42 -37.64
CA TYR A 59 -5.27 -12.43 -37.84
C TYR A 59 -5.80 -13.73 -38.49
N GLY A 60 -7.08 -13.76 -38.91
CA GLY A 60 -7.66 -14.94 -39.57
C GLY A 60 -7.94 -16.12 -38.65
N MET A 61 -7.93 -17.31 -39.26
CA MET A 61 -8.20 -18.57 -38.52
C MET A 61 -7.04 -18.93 -37.59
N GLN A 62 -7.35 -19.11 -36.32
CA GLN A 62 -6.40 -19.52 -35.28
C GLN A 62 -6.97 -20.68 -34.47
N PHE A 63 -6.10 -21.56 -33.99
CA PHE A 63 -6.49 -22.63 -33.08
C PHE A 63 -6.36 -22.14 -31.63
N LYS A 64 -7.49 -21.93 -30.96
CA LYS A 64 -7.54 -21.47 -29.58
C LYS A 64 -7.31 -22.66 -28.63
N ALA A 65 -6.09 -22.75 -28.13
CA ALA A 65 -5.65 -23.81 -27.23
C ALA A 65 -6.25 -23.64 -25.84
N THR A 66 -6.77 -24.72 -25.28
CA THR A 66 -7.18 -24.88 -23.87
C THR A 66 -6.19 -25.69 -23.07
N GLY A 67 -5.35 -26.51 -23.74
CA GLY A 67 -4.29 -27.30 -23.14
C GLY A 67 -3.23 -27.70 -24.18
N CYS A 68 -2.03 -27.97 -23.70
CA CYS A 68 -0.91 -28.41 -24.53
C CYS A 68 -0.12 -29.51 -23.80
N VAL A 69 0.15 -30.60 -24.47
CA VAL A 69 0.98 -31.71 -23.99
C VAL A 69 2.15 -31.91 -24.93
N THR A 70 3.37 -31.97 -24.39
CA THR A 70 4.56 -32.27 -25.19
C THR A 70 4.65 -33.73 -25.46
N LEU A 71 4.85 -34.09 -26.72
CA LEU A 71 5.05 -35.47 -27.19
C LEU A 71 6.55 -35.71 -27.36
N ALA A 72 6.99 -36.97 -27.13
CA ALA A 72 8.36 -37.35 -27.43
C ALA A 72 8.70 -37.06 -28.91
N PRO A 73 9.93 -36.55 -29.22
CA PRO A 73 10.34 -36.34 -30.60
C PRO A 73 10.23 -37.63 -31.41
N ALA A 74 9.47 -37.60 -32.51
CA ALA A 74 9.21 -38.78 -33.32
C ALA A 74 10.22 -38.97 -34.48
N THR A 75 11.12 -38.01 -34.69
CA THR A 75 12.14 -38.07 -35.76
C THR A 75 13.50 -37.61 -35.25
N ILE A 76 14.57 -38.14 -35.90
CA ILE A 76 15.96 -37.75 -35.60
C ILE A 76 16.18 -36.26 -35.75
N GLY A 77 15.55 -35.61 -36.73
CA GLY A 77 15.64 -34.16 -36.93
C GLY A 77 15.02 -33.37 -35.78
N ALA A 78 13.82 -33.76 -35.33
CA ALA A 78 13.14 -33.16 -34.20
C ALA A 78 13.93 -33.32 -32.89
N LEU A 79 14.50 -34.51 -32.68
CA LEU A 79 15.34 -34.83 -31.51
C LEU A 79 16.62 -33.99 -31.49
N THR A 80 17.26 -33.79 -32.65
CA THR A 80 18.44 -32.94 -32.78
C THR A 80 18.11 -31.48 -32.54
N ALA A 81 16.97 -30.97 -33.04
CA ALA A 81 16.50 -29.63 -32.80
C ALA A 81 16.23 -29.36 -31.31
N TYR A 82 15.52 -30.31 -30.67
CA TYR A 82 15.23 -30.29 -29.23
C TYR A 82 16.51 -30.19 -28.38
N LEU A 83 17.50 -31.04 -28.64
CA LEU A 83 18.75 -31.01 -27.90
C LEU A 83 19.60 -29.76 -28.16
N SER A 84 19.41 -29.16 -29.35
CA SER A 84 20.16 -27.96 -29.77
C SER A 84 19.58 -26.62 -29.26
N CYS A 85 18.37 -26.62 -28.70
CA CYS A 85 17.64 -25.38 -28.35
C CYS A 85 18.23 -24.58 -27.16
N GLY A 86 19.36 -25.04 -26.57
CA GLY A 86 20.10 -24.36 -25.51
C GLY A 86 19.53 -24.56 -24.11
N LEU A 87 18.46 -25.33 -23.95
CA LEU A 87 17.85 -25.64 -22.66
C LEU A 87 18.71 -26.57 -21.80
N ILE A 88 19.43 -27.52 -22.42
CA ILE A 88 20.28 -28.49 -21.71
C ILE A 88 21.70 -27.94 -21.64
N LYS A 89 22.15 -27.59 -20.44
CA LYS A 89 23.52 -27.07 -20.25
C LYS A 89 24.55 -28.12 -20.68
N GLY A 90 25.45 -27.71 -21.54
CA GLY A 90 26.53 -28.59 -22.05
C GLY A 90 26.24 -29.22 -23.39
N ILE A 91 25.04 -29.04 -23.98
CA ILE A 91 24.73 -29.45 -25.35
C ILE A 91 24.58 -28.23 -26.24
N GLY A 92 25.49 -28.06 -27.19
CA GLY A 92 25.37 -27.12 -28.32
C GLY A 92 24.92 -27.85 -29.59
N PRO A 93 24.66 -27.13 -30.71
CA PRO A 93 24.15 -27.71 -31.96
C PRO A 93 25.02 -28.86 -32.51
N GLU A 94 26.32 -28.77 -32.42
CA GLU A 94 27.27 -29.79 -32.87
C GLU A 94 27.28 -31.01 -31.95
N THR A 95 27.24 -30.78 -30.62
CA THR A 95 27.18 -31.82 -29.63
C THR A 95 25.85 -32.60 -29.74
N ALA A 96 24.74 -31.91 -29.97
CA ALA A 96 23.43 -32.52 -30.19
C ALA A 96 23.44 -33.47 -31.41
N LYS A 97 24.01 -33.02 -32.53
CA LYS A 97 24.18 -33.86 -33.74
C LYS A 97 24.97 -35.12 -33.45
N ASN A 98 26.10 -34.99 -32.74
CA ASN A 98 26.97 -36.12 -32.41
C ASN A 98 26.26 -37.12 -31.47
N ILE A 99 25.54 -36.64 -30.46
CA ILE A 99 24.77 -37.50 -29.54
C ILE A 99 23.69 -38.26 -30.32
N VAL A 100 22.91 -37.59 -31.14
CA VAL A 100 21.83 -38.22 -31.92
C VAL A 100 22.36 -39.15 -33.00
N ALA A 101 23.53 -38.81 -33.60
CA ALA A 101 24.20 -39.69 -34.56
C ALA A 101 24.66 -41.01 -33.89
N THR A 102 25.06 -40.96 -32.63
CA THR A 102 25.55 -42.14 -31.88
C THR A 102 24.39 -43.04 -31.37
N PHE A 103 23.34 -42.42 -30.84
CA PHE A 103 22.27 -43.16 -30.14
C PHE A 103 20.92 -43.16 -30.88
N GLY A 104 20.79 -42.37 -31.96
CA GLY A 104 19.53 -42.30 -32.71
C GLY A 104 18.35 -41.91 -31.83
N MET A 105 17.25 -42.66 -31.98
CA MET A 105 16.02 -42.46 -31.18
C MET A 105 16.16 -42.88 -29.70
N ASP A 106 17.18 -43.65 -29.36
CA ASP A 106 17.42 -44.09 -27.96
C ASP A 106 18.11 -42.99 -27.12
N THR A 107 18.47 -41.86 -27.71
CA THR A 107 19.17 -40.78 -27.05
C THR A 107 18.52 -40.37 -25.71
N ILE A 108 17.22 -40.18 -25.67
CA ILE A 108 16.49 -39.79 -24.45
C ILE A 108 16.61 -40.89 -23.40
N SER A 109 16.39 -42.13 -23.79
CA SER A 109 16.51 -43.32 -22.92
C SER A 109 17.91 -43.48 -22.34
N VAL A 110 18.95 -43.19 -23.15
CA VAL A 110 20.34 -43.21 -22.70
C VAL A 110 20.57 -42.10 -21.69
N MET A 111 20.10 -40.86 -21.94
CA MET A 111 20.25 -39.74 -21.02
C MET A 111 19.54 -39.95 -19.68
N GLU A 112 18.40 -40.68 -19.69
CA GLU A 112 17.61 -40.96 -18.50
C GLU A 112 18.15 -42.13 -17.68
N ASN A 113 18.46 -43.23 -18.35
CA ASN A 113 18.70 -44.52 -17.70
C ASN A 113 20.16 -45.00 -17.72
N GLN A 114 20.97 -44.49 -18.66
CA GLN A 114 22.35 -44.91 -18.86
C GLN A 114 23.27 -43.74 -19.21
N PRO A 115 23.29 -42.65 -18.36
CA PRO A 115 24.01 -41.44 -18.69
C PRO A 115 25.51 -41.57 -18.87
N GLU A 116 26.11 -42.64 -18.32
CA GLU A 116 27.52 -42.99 -18.52
C GLU A 116 27.86 -43.27 -19.98
N ARG A 117 26.88 -43.75 -20.75
CA ARG A 117 27.07 -44.06 -22.19
C ARG A 117 27.24 -42.78 -23.03
N LEU A 118 26.89 -41.62 -22.53
CA LEU A 118 27.20 -40.34 -23.20
C LEU A 118 28.68 -40.16 -23.44
N THR A 119 29.56 -40.84 -22.71
CA THR A 119 30.97 -40.86 -22.94
C THR A 119 31.42 -41.59 -24.24
N GLU A 120 30.52 -42.37 -24.87
CA GLU A 120 30.76 -42.98 -26.18
C GLU A 120 30.76 -41.93 -27.30
N VAL A 121 30.22 -40.72 -27.03
CA VAL A 121 30.17 -39.61 -28.00
C VAL A 121 31.48 -38.82 -27.96
N TYR A 122 32.06 -38.62 -29.13
CA TYR A 122 33.30 -37.87 -29.25
C TYR A 122 33.17 -36.47 -28.65
N GLY A 123 34.13 -36.09 -27.76
CA GLY A 123 34.14 -34.79 -27.07
C GLY A 123 33.33 -34.71 -25.79
N ILE A 124 32.72 -35.81 -25.33
CA ILE A 124 31.99 -35.87 -24.05
C ILE A 124 32.79 -36.75 -23.07
N GLY A 125 33.48 -36.14 -22.12
CA GLY A 125 34.09 -36.86 -21.00
C GLY A 125 33.11 -37.12 -19.85
N ARG A 126 33.53 -37.92 -18.86
CA ARG A 126 32.67 -38.36 -17.73
C ARG A 126 32.03 -37.19 -16.97
N VAL A 127 32.78 -36.11 -16.71
CA VAL A 127 32.26 -34.94 -16.00
C VAL A 127 31.18 -34.23 -16.80
N ARG A 128 31.38 -34.08 -18.11
CA ARG A 128 30.43 -33.43 -19.02
C ARG A 128 29.19 -34.32 -19.23
N ALA A 129 29.33 -35.64 -19.33
CA ALA A 129 28.24 -36.60 -19.42
C ALA A 129 27.32 -36.47 -18.19
N ALA A 130 27.90 -36.48 -16.99
CA ALA A 130 27.14 -36.33 -15.75
C ALA A 130 26.44 -34.95 -15.67
N ALA A 131 27.09 -33.86 -16.10
CA ALA A 131 26.50 -32.53 -16.12
C ALA A 131 25.34 -32.40 -17.12
N ILE A 132 25.46 -33.00 -18.30
CA ILE A 132 24.40 -33.07 -19.33
C ILE A 132 23.20 -33.85 -18.80
N ALA A 133 23.42 -35.05 -18.24
CA ALA A 133 22.35 -35.85 -17.67
C ALA A 133 21.63 -35.15 -16.51
N ALA A 134 22.37 -34.56 -15.59
CA ALA A 134 21.80 -33.80 -14.48
C ALA A 134 20.98 -32.57 -14.97
N SER A 135 21.45 -31.88 -16.01
CA SER A 135 20.73 -30.77 -16.60
C SER A 135 19.43 -31.19 -17.30
N TYR A 136 19.48 -32.34 -18.00
CA TYR A 136 18.30 -32.93 -18.65
C TYR A 136 17.25 -33.38 -17.61
N MET A 137 17.69 -34.11 -16.58
CA MET A 137 16.79 -34.61 -15.52
C MET A 137 16.15 -33.44 -14.78
N ALA A 138 16.90 -32.39 -14.43
CA ALA A 138 16.34 -31.20 -13.79
C ALA A 138 15.28 -30.50 -14.64
N GLN A 139 15.42 -30.51 -15.97
CA GLN A 139 14.39 -29.96 -16.87
C GLN A 139 13.17 -30.84 -16.98
N LYS A 140 13.35 -32.16 -17.00
CA LYS A 140 12.26 -33.12 -16.99
C LYS A 140 11.44 -33.00 -15.72
N ASP A 141 12.11 -32.97 -14.54
CA ASP A 141 11.46 -32.81 -13.26
C ASP A 141 10.69 -31.47 -13.19
N MET A 142 11.28 -30.39 -13.66
CA MET A 142 10.62 -29.10 -13.71
C MET A 142 9.37 -29.10 -14.60
N ARG A 143 9.43 -29.77 -15.76
CA ARG A 143 8.29 -29.92 -16.69
C ARG A 143 7.17 -30.77 -16.07
N ASP A 144 7.49 -31.89 -15.48
CA ASP A 144 6.52 -32.78 -14.85
C ASP A 144 5.81 -32.12 -13.69
N VAL A 145 6.55 -31.34 -12.86
CA VAL A 145 6.00 -30.53 -11.80
C VAL A 145 5.10 -29.40 -12.36
N MET A 146 5.51 -28.73 -13.44
CA MET A 146 4.71 -27.69 -14.08
C MET A 146 3.37 -28.23 -14.62
N ILE A 147 3.38 -29.39 -15.25
CA ILE A 147 2.17 -30.06 -15.75
C ILE A 147 1.26 -30.43 -14.58
N GLY A 148 1.79 -31.07 -13.54
CA GLY A 148 1.03 -31.43 -12.36
C GLY A 148 0.44 -30.22 -11.62
N LEU A 149 1.15 -29.09 -11.58
CA LEU A 149 0.65 -27.85 -10.96
C LEU A 149 -0.49 -27.18 -11.75
N GLN A 150 -0.57 -27.39 -13.06
CA GLN A 150 -1.70 -26.89 -13.88
C GLN A 150 -3.04 -27.51 -13.49
N GLU A 151 -3.06 -28.79 -13.06
CA GLU A 151 -4.28 -29.45 -12.57
C GLU A 151 -4.87 -28.73 -11.35
N TYR A 152 -4.01 -28.11 -10.54
CA TYR A 152 -4.43 -27.30 -9.39
C TYR A 152 -4.83 -25.87 -9.77
N GLY A 153 -4.79 -25.49 -11.05
CA GLY A 153 -5.11 -24.16 -11.55
C GLY A 153 -4.04 -23.11 -11.18
N ILE A 154 -2.81 -23.55 -10.92
CA ILE A 154 -1.66 -22.69 -10.61
C ILE A 154 -1.14 -22.09 -11.91
N THR A 155 -0.97 -20.77 -11.94
CA THR A 155 -0.40 -20.07 -13.09
C THR A 155 1.10 -20.39 -13.21
N VAL A 156 1.64 -20.23 -14.39
CA VAL A 156 3.04 -20.55 -14.66
C VAL A 156 4.01 -19.74 -13.80
N ASN A 157 3.78 -18.46 -13.61
CA ASN A 157 4.60 -17.64 -12.73
C ASN A 157 4.60 -18.14 -11.29
N GLN A 158 3.43 -18.53 -10.80
CA GLN A 158 3.31 -19.16 -9.48
C GLN A 158 4.05 -20.49 -9.44
N ALA A 159 3.90 -21.33 -10.49
CA ALA A 159 4.58 -22.61 -10.59
C ALA A 159 6.11 -22.46 -10.61
N MET A 160 6.63 -21.46 -11.32
CA MET A 160 8.08 -21.15 -11.30
C MET A 160 8.59 -20.71 -9.93
N LYS A 161 7.81 -19.87 -9.24
CA LYS A 161 8.13 -19.47 -7.85
C LYS A 161 8.13 -20.68 -6.91
N LEU A 162 7.11 -21.55 -7.02
CA LEU A 162 7.00 -22.78 -6.26
C LEU A 162 8.17 -23.72 -6.51
N TYR A 163 8.54 -23.92 -7.77
CA TYR A 163 9.67 -24.77 -8.11
C TYR A 163 11.00 -24.24 -7.58
N LYS A 164 11.18 -22.92 -7.55
CA LYS A 164 12.37 -22.30 -6.94
C LYS A 164 12.47 -22.58 -5.44
N ILE A 165 11.34 -22.69 -4.74
CA ILE A 165 11.28 -22.89 -3.28
C ILE A 165 11.33 -24.37 -2.91
N TYR A 166 10.53 -25.21 -3.58
CA TYR A 166 10.34 -26.62 -3.20
C TYR A 166 11.02 -27.62 -4.13
N GLY A 167 11.56 -27.16 -5.27
CA GLY A 167 12.17 -28.04 -6.28
C GLY A 167 11.21 -29.10 -6.81
N PRO A 168 11.69 -30.33 -7.05
CA PRO A 168 10.87 -31.46 -7.52
C PRO A 168 9.74 -31.87 -6.57
N HIS A 169 9.84 -31.51 -5.27
CA HIS A 169 8.88 -31.91 -4.24
C HIS A 169 7.62 -31.02 -4.16
N CYS A 170 7.43 -30.10 -5.13
CA CYS A 170 6.29 -29.18 -5.15
C CYS A 170 4.94 -29.88 -5.00
N LEU A 171 4.70 -30.91 -5.79
CA LEU A 171 3.43 -31.63 -5.82
C LEU A 171 3.17 -32.42 -4.52
N GLU A 172 4.21 -32.98 -3.91
CA GLU A 172 4.11 -33.68 -2.63
C GLU A 172 3.73 -32.70 -1.53
N ARG A 173 4.40 -31.53 -1.46
CA ARG A 173 4.10 -30.47 -0.50
C ARG A 173 2.70 -29.91 -0.64
N LEU A 174 2.24 -29.74 -1.88
CA LEU A 174 0.87 -29.30 -2.17
C LEU A 174 -0.17 -30.33 -1.71
N LYS A 175 0.08 -31.63 -1.94
CA LYS A 175 -0.79 -32.73 -1.49
C LYS A 175 -0.83 -32.85 0.03
N GLU A 176 0.27 -32.53 0.73
CA GLU A 176 0.29 -32.52 2.18
C GLU A 176 -0.54 -31.36 2.76
N ASN A 177 -0.26 -30.13 2.32
CA ASN A 177 -0.92 -28.92 2.83
C ASN A 177 -0.76 -27.74 1.85
N PRO A 178 -1.75 -27.45 0.99
CA PRO A 178 -1.70 -26.34 0.04
C PRO A 178 -1.70 -24.95 0.71
N TYR A 179 -2.14 -24.84 1.96
CA TYR A 179 -2.19 -23.56 2.67
C TYR A 179 -0.82 -23.07 3.16
N ARG A 180 0.22 -23.93 3.13
CA ARG A 180 1.61 -23.50 3.38
C ARG A 180 2.09 -22.47 2.36
N LEU A 181 1.50 -22.47 1.15
CA LEU A 181 1.80 -21.49 0.12
C LEU A 181 1.60 -20.03 0.57
N ILE A 182 0.73 -19.81 1.56
CA ILE A 182 0.44 -18.47 2.10
C ILE A 182 1.68 -17.91 2.82
N ASP A 183 2.40 -18.77 3.53
CA ASP A 183 3.58 -18.37 4.30
C ASP A 183 4.87 -18.45 3.46
N ASP A 184 4.96 -19.39 2.52
CA ASP A 184 6.20 -19.73 1.82
C ASP A 184 6.37 -18.98 0.48
N VAL A 185 5.28 -18.47 -0.13
CA VAL A 185 5.30 -17.89 -1.49
C VAL A 185 4.73 -16.48 -1.51
N GLU A 186 5.58 -15.51 -1.73
CA GLU A 186 5.15 -14.12 -1.85
C GLU A 186 4.13 -13.92 -3.00
N GLY A 187 3.00 -13.31 -2.67
CA GLY A 187 1.90 -13.03 -3.61
C GLY A 187 0.83 -14.12 -3.66
N ILE A 188 0.95 -15.21 -2.90
CA ILE A 188 -0.12 -16.18 -2.72
C ILE A 188 -0.84 -15.93 -1.38
N GLY A 189 -2.03 -15.32 -1.46
CA GLY A 189 -2.90 -15.13 -0.29
C GLY A 189 -3.88 -16.30 -0.10
N PHE A 190 -4.64 -16.27 1.02
CA PHE A 190 -5.61 -17.31 1.38
C PHE A 190 -6.56 -17.68 0.23
N ARG A 191 -7.16 -16.70 -0.45
CA ARG A 191 -8.13 -16.98 -1.54
C ARG A 191 -7.53 -17.77 -2.69
N THR A 192 -6.27 -17.53 -3.03
CA THR A 192 -5.55 -18.26 -4.07
C THR A 192 -5.22 -19.67 -3.60
N ALA A 193 -4.70 -19.80 -2.37
CA ALA A 193 -4.39 -21.10 -1.77
C ALA A 193 -5.66 -21.96 -1.59
N ASP A 194 -6.78 -21.35 -1.18
CA ASP A 194 -8.08 -22.03 -1.03
C ASP A 194 -8.61 -22.56 -2.36
N LYS A 195 -8.49 -21.78 -3.45
CA LYS A 195 -8.86 -22.23 -4.80
C LYS A 195 -7.98 -23.40 -5.27
N ILE A 196 -6.67 -23.33 -5.01
CA ILE A 196 -5.72 -24.40 -5.30
C ILE A 196 -6.09 -25.68 -4.52
N ALA A 197 -6.42 -25.55 -3.24
CA ALA A 197 -6.83 -26.65 -2.40
C ALA A 197 -8.14 -27.30 -2.88
N GLN A 198 -9.13 -26.49 -3.25
CA GLN A 198 -10.41 -26.98 -3.80
C GLN A 198 -10.19 -27.75 -5.10
N ASN A 199 -9.36 -27.26 -6.01
CA ASN A 199 -9.01 -27.95 -7.25
C ASN A 199 -8.28 -29.28 -6.95
N GLY A 200 -7.49 -29.33 -5.88
CA GLY A 200 -6.82 -30.55 -5.40
C GLY A 200 -7.69 -31.50 -4.61
N GLY A 201 -9.00 -31.22 -4.49
CA GLY A 201 -9.97 -32.12 -3.83
C GLY A 201 -9.91 -32.09 -2.30
N PHE A 202 -9.35 -31.06 -1.68
CA PHE A 202 -9.36 -30.92 -0.23
C PHE A 202 -10.77 -30.68 0.29
N ALA A 203 -11.11 -31.33 1.40
CA ALA A 203 -12.43 -31.21 2.01
C ALA A 203 -12.67 -29.77 2.54
N PRO A 204 -13.92 -29.26 2.41
CA PRO A 204 -14.28 -27.91 2.88
C PRO A 204 -14.06 -27.69 4.36
N ASP A 205 -14.09 -28.74 5.17
CA ASP A 205 -13.89 -28.74 6.62
C ASP A 205 -12.49 -29.21 7.03
N SER A 206 -11.55 -29.29 6.09
CA SER A 206 -10.16 -29.66 6.38
C SER A 206 -9.57 -28.77 7.48
N PRO A 207 -8.91 -29.32 8.50
CA PRO A 207 -8.23 -28.56 9.55
C PRO A 207 -7.27 -27.51 9.00
N PHE A 208 -6.54 -27.83 7.93
CA PHE A 208 -5.63 -26.90 7.27
C PHE A 208 -6.36 -25.67 6.71
N ARG A 209 -7.53 -25.91 6.09
CA ARG A 209 -8.39 -24.83 5.56
C ARG A 209 -8.90 -23.93 6.67
N LEU A 210 -9.44 -24.52 7.74
CA LEU A 210 -10.03 -23.79 8.85
C LEU A 210 -8.97 -22.95 9.58
N ARG A 211 -7.79 -23.51 9.85
CA ARG A 211 -6.65 -22.79 10.45
C ARG A 211 -6.19 -21.62 9.60
N ALA A 212 -6.00 -21.86 8.29
CA ALA A 212 -5.61 -20.80 7.37
C ALA A 212 -6.68 -19.70 7.25
N GLY A 213 -7.95 -20.08 7.24
CA GLY A 213 -9.10 -19.17 7.23
C GLY A 213 -9.21 -18.33 8.48
N LEU A 214 -8.97 -18.87 9.65
CA LEU A 214 -8.91 -18.13 10.93
C LEU A 214 -7.78 -17.09 10.92
N ARG A 215 -6.58 -17.47 10.48
CA ARG A 215 -5.45 -16.53 10.33
C ARG A 215 -5.77 -15.44 9.30
N TYR A 216 -6.37 -15.81 8.17
CA TYR A 216 -6.82 -14.86 7.15
C TYR A 216 -7.86 -13.88 7.70
N THR A 217 -8.81 -14.34 8.51
CA THR A 217 -9.83 -13.51 9.16
C THR A 217 -9.18 -12.45 10.08
N LEU A 218 -8.17 -12.84 10.85
CA LEU A 218 -7.40 -11.90 11.66
C LEU A 218 -6.60 -10.91 10.80
N GLN A 219 -6.00 -11.35 9.68
CA GLN A 219 -5.32 -10.47 8.72
C GLN A 219 -6.29 -9.49 8.07
N TRP A 220 -7.46 -9.98 7.66
CA TRP A 220 -8.52 -9.12 7.13
C TRP A 220 -8.96 -8.08 8.16
N ALA A 221 -9.11 -8.48 9.42
CA ALA A 221 -9.43 -7.55 10.50
C ALA A 221 -8.38 -6.46 10.70
N CYS A 222 -7.08 -6.74 10.44
CA CYS A 222 -6.03 -5.72 10.46
C CYS A 222 -6.24 -4.65 9.38
N HIS A 223 -6.64 -5.04 8.17
CA HIS A 223 -6.96 -4.09 7.11
C HIS A 223 -8.17 -3.21 7.45
N GLU A 224 -9.05 -3.71 8.34
CA GLU A 224 -10.16 -2.94 8.88
C GLU A 224 -9.76 -2.08 10.10
N GLY A 225 -8.49 -2.11 10.47
CA GLY A 225 -7.89 -1.32 11.56
C GLY A 225 -7.90 -1.99 12.93
N HIS A 226 -8.32 -3.24 13.05
CA HIS A 226 -8.29 -4.00 14.31
C HIS A 226 -6.90 -4.57 14.59
N THR A 227 -6.47 -4.66 15.85
CA THR A 227 -5.27 -5.39 16.26
C THR A 227 -5.60 -6.79 16.77
N TYR A 228 -6.85 -6.99 17.22
CA TYR A 228 -7.39 -8.28 17.61
C TYR A 228 -8.86 -8.40 17.24
N LEU A 229 -9.40 -9.60 17.32
CA LEU A 229 -10.83 -9.83 17.33
C LEU A 229 -11.24 -10.54 18.64
N PRO A 230 -12.43 -10.21 19.20
CA PRO A 230 -13.06 -11.04 20.22
C PRO A 230 -13.24 -12.48 19.72
N ARG A 231 -12.99 -13.49 20.59
CA ARG A 231 -13.04 -14.93 20.24
C ARG A 231 -14.33 -15.30 19.50
N GLU A 232 -15.48 -14.94 20.06
CA GLU A 232 -16.77 -15.23 19.46
C GLU A 232 -16.93 -14.60 18.06
N LYS A 233 -16.50 -13.34 17.93
CA LYS A 233 -16.55 -12.62 16.65
C LYS A 233 -15.62 -13.21 15.63
N LEU A 234 -14.42 -13.65 16.03
CA LEU A 234 -13.48 -14.33 15.15
C LEU A 234 -14.06 -15.62 14.60
N ILE A 235 -14.67 -16.45 15.48
CA ILE A 235 -15.30 -17.72 15.09
C ILE A 235 -16.45 -17.45 14.10
N GLN A 236 -17.33 -16.50 14.40
CA GLN A 236 -18.48 -16.18 13.54
C GLN A 236 -18.03 -15.67 12.16
N VAL A 237 -17.12 -14.69 12.10
CA VAL A 237 -16.66 -14.11 10.84
C VAL A 237 -15.85 -15.13 10.02
N ALA A 238 -15.05 -15.97 10.68
CA ALA A 238 -14.32 -17.03 10.00
C ALA A 238 -15.26 -18.10 9.42
N ALA A 239 -16.28 -18.51 10.18
CA ALA A 239 -17.32 -19.43 9.71
C ALA A 239 -18.07 -18.90 8.48
N ASP A 240 -18.46 -17.61 8.52
CA ASP A 240 -19.12 -16.93 7.40
C ASP A 240 -18.22 -16.88 6.14
N ILE A 241 -16.96 -16.54 6.30
CA ILE A 241 -15.98 -16.47 5.19
C ILE A 241 -15.73 -17.86 4.58
N LEU A 242 -15.65 -18.89 5.42
CA LEU A 242 -15.33 -20.26 5.03
C LEU A 242 -16.56 -21.05 4.57
N GLY A 243 -17.78 -20.56 4.88
CA GLY A 243 -19.02 -21.32 4.70
C GLY A 243 -19.04 -22.61 5.52
N SER A 244 -18.52 -22.57 6.75
CA SER A 244 -18.36 -23.74 7.64
C SER A 244 -19.19 -23.56 8.90
N ASP A 245 -19.50 -24.66 9.59
CA ASP A 245 -20.16 -24.61 10.89
C ASP A 245 -19.23 -24.05 11.98
N LEU A 246 -19.82 -23.46 13.04
CA LEU A 246 -19.07 -22.84 14.13
C LEU A 246 -18.19 -23.83 14.92
N GLY A 247 -18.70 -25.03 15.21
CA GLY A 247 -18.00 -26.01 16.06
C GLY A 247 -16.65 -26.48 15.52
N PRO A 248 -16.53 -26.86 14.24
CA PRO A 248 -15.20 -27.15 13.63
C PRO A 248 -14.25 -25.94 13.67
N VAL A 249 -14.72 -24.73 13.37
CA VAL A 249 -13.92 -23.50 13.40
C VAL A 249 -13.41 -23.21 14.81
N GLU A 250 -14.25 -23.40 15.82
CA GLU A 250 -13.89 -23.21 17.22
C GLU A 250 -12.79 -24.16 17.67
N ARG A 251 -12.90 -25.45 17.35
CA ARG A 251 -11.87 -26.45 17.67
C ARG A 251 -10.52 -26.10 17.04
N GLU A 252 -10.52 -25.68 15.78
CA GLU A 252 -9.28 -25.33 15.11
C GLU A 252 -8.69 -23.99 15.61
N LEU A 253 -9.52 -23.09 16.17
CA LEU A 253 -9.03 -21.92 16.87
C LEU A 253 -8.30 -22.32 18.17
N ASP A 254 -8.85 -23.25 18.96
CA ASP A 254 -8.18 -23.75 20.16
C ASP A 254 -6.83 -24.40 19.85
N GLU A 255 -6.74 -25.16 18.75
CA GLU A 255 -5.47 -25.71 18.28
C GLU A 255 -4.46 -24.64 17.86
N LEU A 256 -4.93 -23.54 17.21
CA LEU A 256 -4.07 -22.40 16.88
C LEU A 256 -3.58 -21.65 18.13
N ILE A 257 -4.38 -21.59 19.17
CA ILE A 257 -4.00 -21.01 20.48
C ILE A 257 -2.96 -21.92 21.18
N ILE A 258 -3.19 -23.22 21.22
CA ILE A 258 -2.26 -24.19 21.80
C ILE A 258 -0.90 -24.16 21.07
N SER A 259 -0.90 -24.04 19.75
CA SER A 259 0.32 -23.95 18.94
C SER A 259 0.95 -22.54 18.91
N GLU A 260 0.44 -21.59 19.69
CA GLU A 260 0.87 -20.18 19.73
C GLU A 260 0.82 -19.46 18.38
N SER A 261 0.12 -20.03 17.39
CA SER A 261 -0.13 -19.41 16.09
C SER A 261 -1.17 -18.28 16.16
N VAL A 262 -1.97 -18.27 17.22
CA VAL A 262 -2.87 -17.20 17.66
C VAL A 262 -2.63 -16.96 19.13
N VAL A 263 -2.42 -15.70 19.52
CA VAL A 263 -2.25 -15.31 20.93
C VAL A 263 -3.63 -15.00 21.52
N TYR A 264 -3.97 -15.67 22.59
CA TYR A 264 -5.19 -15.44 23.37
C TYR A 264 -4.88 -14.67 24.67
N LYS A 265 -5.59 -13.56 24.90
CA LYS A 265 -5.45 -12.74 26.12
C LYS A 265 -6.78 -12.10 26.50
N ALA A 266 -7.04 -11.96 27.80
CA ALA A 266 -8.13 -11.13 28.28
C ALA A 266 -7.76 -9.65 28.18
N VAL A 267 -8.57 -8.86 27.47
CA VAL A 267 -8.41 -7.40 27.29
C VAL A 267 -9.73 -6.73 27.64
N ASN A 268 -9.77 -5.92 28.70
CA ASN A 268 -10.99 -5.23 29.15
C ASN A 268 -12.21 -6.17 29.26
N ASN A 269 -12.06 -7.32 29.90
CA ASN A 269 -13.07 -8.39 30.02
C ASN A 269 -13.54 -9.00 28.68
N THR A 270 -12.76 -8.87 27.64
CA THR A 270 -13.02 -9.47 26.32
C THR A 270 -11.94 -10.51 26.03
N ASP A 271 -12.35 -11.69 25.60
CA ASP A 271 -11.45 -12.74 25.12
C ASP A 271 -10.88 -12.37 23.76
N ALA A 272 -9.68 -11.82 23.74
CA ALA A 272 -9.05 -11.26 22.56
C ALA A 272 -8.09 -12.26 21.89
N CYS A 273 -8.28 -12.46 20.58
CA CYS A 273 -7.43 -13.28 19.71
C CYS A 273 -6.59 -12.40 18.78
N PHE A 274 -5.29 -12.55 18.84
CA PHE A 274 -4.31 -11.75 18.09
C PHE A 274 -3.48 -12.60 17.14
N LEU A 275 -3.04 -11.98 16.05
CA LEU A 275 -1.83 -12.46 15.38
C LEU A 275 -0.61 -12.19 16.27
N PRO A 276 0.34 -13.11 16.41
CA PRO A 276 1.45 -12.98 17.36
C PRO A 276 2.26 -11.70 17.23
N TYR A 277 2.51 -11.26 16.01
CA TYR A 277 3.26 -10.03 15.74
C TYR A 277 2.53 -8.77 16.23
N LEU A 278 1.19 -8.70 16.09
CA LEU A 278 0.40 -7.55 16.55
C LEU A 278 0.36 -7.48 18.08
N TYR A 279 0.16 -8.62 18.75
CA TYR A 279 0.24 -8.69 20.20
C TYR A 279 1.59 -8.18 20.70
N ARG A 280 2.67 -8.65 20.09
CA ARG A 280 4.03 -8.24 20.43
C ARG A 280 4.21 -6.73 20.21
N MET A 281 3.77 -6.19 19.07
CA MET A 281 3.87 -4.76 18.77
C MET A 281 3.16 -3.91 19.82
N GLU A 282 1.90 -4.22 20.15
CA GLU A 282 1.15 -3.45 21.14
C GLU A 282 1.73 -3.56 22.54
N SER A 283 2.15 -4.76 22.98
CA SER A 283 2.74 -4.95 24.31
C SER A 283 4.09 -4.24 24.45
N GLU A 284 4.95 -4.32 23.43
CA GLU A 284 6.24 -3.60 23.44
C GLU A 284 6.03 -2.08 23.37
N CYS A 285 5.04 -1.58 22.57
CA CYS A 285 4.68 -0.17 22.56
C CYS A 285 4.25 0.32 23.93
N ALA A 286 3.38 -0.42 24.61
CA ALA A 286 2.90 -0.09 25.95
C ALA A 286 4.07 0.03 26.94
N ALA A 287 4.92 -0.98 27.01
CA ALA A 287 6.07 -1.00 27.91
C ALA A 287 7.04 0.17 27.63
N ARG A 288 7.37 0.44 26.36
CA ARG A 288 8.28 1.53 25.99
C ARG A 288 7.69 2.92 26.23
N LEU A 289 6.40 3.14 25.93
CA LEU A 289 5.73 4.39 26.22
C LEU A 289 5.68 4.66 27.73
N ASN A 290 5.37 3.66 28.54
CA ASN A 290 5.36 3.77 29.98
C ASN A 290 6.76 4.06 30.55
N LEU A 291 7.80 3.46 29.96
CA LEU A 291 9.19 3.76 30.33
C LEU A 291 9.57 5.22 30.03
N LEU A 292 9.18 5.72 28.85
CA LEU A 292 9.41 7.14 28.47
C LEU A 292 8.61 8.09 29.35
N ALA A 293 7.35 7.77 29.64
CA ALA A 293 6.44 8.57 30.46
C ALA A 293 6.72 8.48 31.98
N ALA A 294 7.64 7.60 32.39
CA ALA A 294 7.99 7.48 33.81
C ALA A 294 8.43 8.84 34.40
N PRO A 295 7.97 9.20 35.61
CA PRO A 295 8.26 10.50 36.20
C PRO A 295 9.78 10.69 36.34
N ARG A 296 10.33 11.54 35.50
CA ARG A 296 11.68 12.05 35.67
C ARG A 296 11.54 13.51 36.14
N LYS A 297 11.94 13.80 37.36
CA LYS A 297 12.08 15.19 37.82
C LYS A 297 13.24 15.82 37.06
N ARG A 298 12.98 16.26 35.83
CA ARG A 298 13.93 17.09 35.12
C ARG A 298 13.80 18.51 35.66
N THR A 299 14.74 18.89 36.49
CA THR A 299 14.89 20.27 36.92
C THR A 299 15.75 21.01 35.90
N LEU A 300 15.29 22.16 35.50
CA LEU A 300 16.05 23.11 34.64
C LEU A 300 16.46 24.33 35.50
N PRO A 301 17.43 24.17 36.43
CA PRO A 301 17.68 25.13 37.50
C PRO A 301 18.10 26.52 36.98
N TYR A 302 18.62 26.58 35.76
CA TYR A 302 19.08 27.84 35.16
C TYR A 302 18.19 28.32 34.00
N PHE A 303 17.02 27.67 33.76
CA PHE A 303 16.14 28.01 32.66
C PHE A 303 14.70 28.17 33.16
N ASN A 304 14.29 29.44 33.28
CA ASN A 304 12.91 29.77 33.67
C ASN A 304 11.99 29.72 32.44
N ILE A 305 11.19 28.67 32.35
CA ILE A 305 10.29 28.43 31.23
C ILE A 305 9.26 29.53 31.08
N GLU A 306 8.67 30.01 32.17
CA GLU A 306 7.65 31.04 32.19
C GLU A 306 8.20 32.36 31.63
N SER A 307 9.35 32.81 32.12
CA SER A 307 10.03 34.05 31.64
C SER A 307 10.45 33.93 30.18
N GLN A 308 10.89 32.74 29.73
CA GLN A 308 11.21 32.52 28.28
C GLN A 308 9.95 32.52 27.43
N THR A 309 8.83 31.98 27.92
CA THR A 309 7.53 32.02 27.25
C THR A 309 7.09 33.49 27.03
N GLU A 310 7.12 34.33 28.08
CA GLU A 310 6.77 35.73 28.00
C GLU A 310 7.64 36.54 26.99
N LYS A 311 8.95 36.24 26.97
CA LYS A 311 9.86 36.82 25.97
C LYS A 311 9.51 36.45 24.55
N LEU A 312 9.10 35.18 24.32
CA LEU A 312 8.69 34.72 23.02
C LEU A 312 7.31 35.27 22.63
N GLU A 313 6.36 35.37 23.57
CA GLU A 313 5.07 36.03 23.35
C GLU A 313 5.29 37.47 22.86
N THR A 314 6.20 38.21 23.51
CA THR A 314 6.58 39.58 23.10
C THR A 314 7.24 39.57 21.71
N LYS A 315 8.19 38.68 21.46
CA LYS A 315 8.90 38.55 20.18
C LYS A 315 7.94 38.29 19.02
N TYR A 316 7.02 37.36 19.21
CA TYR A 316 6.07 36.96 18.17
C TYR A 316 4.78 37.80 18.15
N LYS A 317 4.64 38.75 19.06
CA LYS A 317 3.45 39.65 19.23
C LYS A 317 2.15 38.83 19.36
N LEU A 318 2.17 37.80 20.17
CA LEU A 318 1.01 36.94 20.45
C LEU A 318 0.99 36.56 21.94
N SER A 319 -0.17 36.14 22.46
CA SER A 319 -0.33 35.62 23.81
C SER A 319 -0.84 34.19 23.75
N LEU A 320 -0.19 33.29 24.49
CA LEU A 320 -0.59 31.88 24.60
C LEU A 320 -1.68 31.72 25.66
N ALA A 321 -2.68 30.88 25.37
CA ALA A 321 -3.64 30.44 26.35
C ALA A 321 -3.02 29.57 27.46
N ALA A 322 -3.75 29.38 28.54
CA ALA A 322 -3.29 28.57 29.68
C ALA A 322 -2.87 27.15 29.28
N GLU A 323 -3.69 26.44 28.48
CA GLU A 323 -3.36 25.09 28.01
C GLU A 323 -2.18 25.11 27.01
N GLN A 324 -2.03 26.13 26.19
CA GLN A 324 -0.85 26.26 25.33
C GLN A 324 0.44 26.47 26.14
N LYS A 325 0.42 27.31 27.19
CA LYS A 325 1.55 27.46 28.12
C LYS A 325 1.86 26.17 28.85
N ARG A 326 0.81 25.45 29.26
CA ARG A 326 0.94 24.12 29.86
C ARG A 326 1.61 23.11 28.90
N ALA A 327 1.22 23.11 27.62
CA ALA A 327 1.83 22.26 26.59
C ALA A 327 3.32 22.55 26.44
N VAL A 328 3.72 23.82 26.31
CA VAL A 328 5.13 24.23 26.25
C VAL A 328 5.92 23.75 27.47
N ARG A 329 5.39 23.97 28.67
CA ARG A 329 6.04 23.53 29.93
C ARG A 329 6.21 22.00 29.97
N LEU A 330 5.15 21.24 29.68
CA LEU A 330 5.21 19.78 29.69
C LEU A 330 6.12 19.21 28.61
N ALA A 331 6.19 19.84 27.44
CA ALA A 331 7.11 19.44 26.36
C ALA A 331 8.59 19.50 26.78
N LEU A 332 8.94 20.41 27.70
CA LEU A 332 10.29 20.57 28.22
C LEU A 332 10.59 19.69 29.45
N THR A 333 9.55 19.27 30.18
CA THR A 333 9.71 18.62 31.49
C THR A 333 9.28 17.14 31.52
N SER A 334 8.44 16.69 30.59
CA SER A 334 7.93 15.30 30.54
C SER A 334 8.74 14.44 29.56
N GLY A 335 8.87 13.15 29.87
CA GLY A 335 9.55 12.20 28.97
C GLY A 335 8.70 11.78 27.77
N ALA A 336 7.36 11.78 27.94
CA ALA A 336 6.40 11.63 26.84
C ALA A 336 5.24 12.63 27.04
N LEU A 337 4.70 13.14 25.95
CA LEU A 337 3.61 14.11 25.95
C LEU A 337 2.72 13.94 24.72
N VAL A 338 1.41 14.02 24.90
CA VAL A 338 0.44 14.16 23.81
C VAL A 338 -0.12 15.58 23.80
N ILE A 339 -0.07 16.26 22.65
CA ILE A 339 -0.73 17.54 22.38
C ILE A 339 -1.78 17.32 21.31
N THR A 340 -3.05 17.47 21.64
CA THR A 340 -4.15 17.26 20.70
C THR A 340 -5.04 18.50 20.61
N GLY A 341 -5.59 18.73 19.41
CA GLY A 341 -6.51 19.84 19.19
C GLY A 341 -6.90 19.95 17.71
N GLY A 342 -8.03 20.58 17.47
CA GLY A 342 -8.58 20.80 16.13
C GLY A 342 -7.79 21.86 15.32
N PRO A 343 -8.27 22.23 14.13
CA PRO A 343 -7.69 23.27 13.32
C PRO A 343 -7.77 24.63 14.04
N GLY A 344 -6.74 25.47 13.87
CA GLY A 344 -6.72 26.82 14.46
C GLY A 344 -6.45 26.89 15.95
N THR A 345 -6.19 25.76 16.65
CA THR A 345 -5.89 25.77 18.10
C THR A 345 -4.43 26.10 18.44
N GLY A 346 -3.60 26.38 17.43
CA GLY A 346 -2.23 26.84 17.64
C GLY A 346 -1.19 25.74 17.86
N LYS A 347 -1.44 24.50 17.43
CA LYS A 347 -0.46 23.38 17.50
C LYS A 347 0.91 23.80 16.93
N THR A 348 0.93 24.36 15.73
CA THR A 348 2.16 24.83 15.06
C THR A 348 2.86 25.93 15.85
N THR A 349 2.11 26.85 16.43
CA THR A 349 2.66 27.93 17.28
C THR A 349 3.34 27.35 18.52
N ILE A 350 2.71 26.38 19.18
CA ILE A 350 3.31 25.70 20.33
C ILE A 350 4.62 25.00 19.92
N LEU A 351 4.63 24.33 18.78
CA LEU A 351 5.86 23.69 18.26
C LEU A 351 6.98 24.69 18.04
N GLN A 352 6.71 25.89 17.47
CA GLN A 352 7.71 26.94 17.31
C GLN A 352 8.29 27.41 18.65
N PHE A 353 7.44 27.56 19.67
CA PHE A 353 7.90 27.91 21.03
C PHE A 353 8.78 26.81 21.62
N VAL A 354 8.35 25.56 21.53
CA VAL A 354 9.09 24.40 22.04
C VAL A 354 10.46 24.29 21.34
N ILE A 355 10.49 24.34 20.01
CA ILE A 355 11.73 24.26 19.22
C ILE A 355 12.69 25.39 19.61
N THR A 356 12.21 26.64 19.66
CA THR A 356 13.05 27.78 20.05
C THR A 356 13.63 27.61 21.45
N MET A 357 12.89 26.97 22.38
CA MET A 357 13.39 26.73 23.73
C MET A 357 14.39 25.57 23.75
N LEU A 358 14.21 24.52 22.95
CA LEU A 358 15.15 23.40 22.81
C LEU A 358 16.50 23.90 22.25
N GLU A 359 16.47 24.76 21.22
CA GLU A 359 17.66 25.41 20.68
C GLU A 359 18.42 26.21 21.74
N LYS A 360 17.70 26.98 22.56
CA LYS A 360 18.32 27.76 23.69
C LYS A 360 18.90 26.84 24.76
N LEU A 361 18.36 25.65 24.94
CA LEU A 361 18.87 24.64 25.87
C LEU A 361 20.04 23.83 25.27
N GLY A 362 20.34 24.02 23.99
CA GLY A 362 21.36 23.25 23.28
C GLY A 362 21.01 21.79 23.09
N GLU A 363 19.71 21.44 23.06
CA GLU A 363 19.23 20.10 22.90
C GLU A 363 19.03 19.74 21.44
N ARG A 364 19.46 18.54 21.06
CA ARG A 364 19.23 17.99 19.72
C ARG A 364 17.82 17.49 19.62
N PHE A 365 17.15 17.80 18.53
CA PHE A 365 15.78 17.35 18.28
C PHE A 365 15.60 16.89 16.84
N GLU A 366 14.73 15.93 16.64
CA GLU A 366 14.29 15.46 15.33
C GLU A 366 12.80 15.75 15.16
N LEU A 367 12.45 16.30 13.99
CA LEU A 367 11.07 16.58 13.61
C LEU A 367 10.61 15.54 12.59
N CYS A 368 9.48 14.92 12.83
CA CYS A 368 8.97 13.94 11.87
C CYS A 368 7.44 13.91 11.79
N ALA A 369 6.94 13.32 10.69
CA ALA A 369 5.53 13.11 10.44
C ALA A 369 5.31 11.81 9.65
N PRO A 370 4.11 11.22 9.65
CA PRO A 370 3.85 9.97 8.92
C PRO A 370 3.90 10.12 7.40
N THR A 371 3.64 11.31 6.86
CA THR A 371 3.60 11.58 5.40
C THR A 371 4.59 12.66 4.99
N GLY A 372 5.05 12.64 3.72
CA GLY A 372 5.95 13.64 3.16
C GLY A 372 5.37 15.05 3.20
N ARG A 373 4.07 15.18 2.93
CA ARG A 373 3.38 16.48 2.98
C ARG A 373 3.29 17.07 4.37
N ALA A 374 2.99 16.24 5.38
CA ALA A 374 2.96 16.70 6.76
C ALA A 374 4.37 17.12 7.22
N ALA A 375 5.41 16.35 6.85
CA ALA A 375 6.80 16.72 7.14
C ALA A 375 7.20 18.05 6.46
N LYS A 376 6.85 18.24 5.18
CA LYS A 376 7.10 19.48 4.47
C LYS A 376 6.41 20.68 5.14
N ARG A 377 5.12 20.54 5.49
CA ARG A 377 4.38 21.57 6.23
C ARG A 377 5.05 21.93 7.57
N MET A 378 5.52 20.90 8.27
CA MET A 378 6.23 21.10 9.53
C MET A 378 7.53 21.87 9.31
N THR A 379 8.28 21.58 8.24
CA THR A 379 9.48 22.35 7.84
C THR A 379 9.14 23.81 7.52
N GLU A 380 8.13 24.05 6.70
CA GLU A 380 7.69 25.41 6.32
C GLU A 380 7.24 26.23 7.53
N ALA A 381 6.55 25.58 8.47
CA ALA A 381 5.99 26.22 9.64
C ALA A 381 7.02 26.49 10.74
N THR A 382 8.02 25.64 10.90
CA THR A 382 9.02 25.73 11.98
C THR A 382 10.34 26.34 11.52
N GLY A 383 10.63 26.30 10.22
CA GLY A 383 11.92 26.67 9.65
C GLY A 383 13.02 25.62 9.85
N CYS A 384 12.72 24.49 10.52
CA CYS A 384 13.63 23.38 10.77
C CYS A 384 13.29 22.21 9.89
N GLU A 385 14.30 21.48 9.42
CA GLU A 385 14.08 20.29 8.59
C GLU A 385 13.25 19.24 9.33
N ALA A 386 12.14 18.83 8.74
CA ALA A 386 11.33 17.70 9.21
C ALA A 386 11.32 16.59 8.15
N ARG A 387 11.29 15.35 8.59
CA ARG A 387 11.37 14.15 7.73
C ARG A 387 10.13 13.27 7.93
N THR A 388 9.88 12.35 7.00
CA THR A 388 8.91 11.29 7.29
C THR A 388 9.48 10.35 8.35
N ILE A 389 8.60 9.73 9.17
CA ILE A 389 9.05 8.71 10.15
C ILE A 389 9.84 7.61 9.44
N HIS A 390 9.43 7.17 8.24
CA HIS A 390 10.15 6.19 7.46
C HIS A 390 11.58 6.65 7.11
N ARG A 391 11.75 7.92 6.71
CA ARG A 391 13.07 8.47 6.39
C ARG A 391 13.93 8.66 7.64
N LEU A 392 13.34 9.05 8.77
CA LEU A 392 14.03 9.13 10.05
C LEU A 392 14.53 7.76 10.51
N LEU A 393 13.77 6.71 10.22
CA LEU A 393 14.13 5.33 10.49
C LEU A 393 14.99 4.66 9.41
N GLU A 394 15.34 5.38 8.34
CA GLU A 394 16.21 4.91 7.25
C GLU A 394 15.66 3.62 6.60
N TYR A 395 14.41 3.67 6.12
CA TYR A 395 13.76 2.54 5.46
C TYR A 395 14.30 2.33 4.04
N GLY A 396 14.66 1.09 3.69
CA GLY A 396 14.84 0.67 2.30
C GLY A 396 16.26 0.58 1.75
N TYR A 397 17.30 0.71 2.56
CA TYR A 397 18.67 0.48 2.10
C TYR A 397 19.14 -0.94 2.45
N GLY A 398 18.98 -1.89 1.52
CA GLY A 398 19.61 -3.23 1.57
C GLY A 398 18.66 -4.36 1.97
N GLU A 399 18.57 -4.73 3.21
CA GLU A 399 17.70 -5.80 3.72
C GLU A 399 16.32 -5.25 4.12
N SER A 400 15.28 -6.08 4.00
CA SER A 400 13.89 -5.70 4.28
C SER A 400 13.71 -5.14 5.70
N GLY A 401 13.57 -3.81 5.85
CA GLY A 401 13.26 -3.22 7.15
C GLY A 401 13.81 -1.81 7.40
N PHE A 402 13.76 -1.39 8.65
CA PHE A 402 14.30 -0.12 9.13
C PHE A 402 15.73 -0.30 9.65
N THR A 403 16.68 0.51 9.15
CA THR A 403 18.07 0.51 9.62
C THR A 403 18.19 1.03 11.06
N ARG A 404 17.35 2.04 11.40
CA ARG A 404 17.24 2.53 12.78
C ARG A 404 16.32 1.62 13.58
N ASN A 405 16.86 1.07 14.65
CA ASN A 405 16.19 0.12 15.53
C ASN A 405 16.82 0.13 16.93
N GLN A 406 16.58 -0.90 17.74
CA GLN A 406 17.09 -0.99 19.09
C GLN A 406 18.62 -1.06 19.15
N ASP A 407 19.26 -1.68 18.16
CA ASP A 407 20.71 -1.86 18.09
C ASP A 407 21.40 -0.64 17.44
N ASN A 408 20.67 0.11 16.63
CA ASN A 408 21.11 1.34 15.99
C ASN A 408 20.08 2.48 16.20
N PRO A 409 19.92 2.99 17.42
CA PRO A 409 18.88 3.96 17.73
C PRO A 409 19.19 5.36 17.18
N ILE A 410 18.14 6.20 17.12
CA ILE A 410 18.25 7.61 16.75
C ILE A 410 19.05 8.35 17.84
N ASP A 411 20.08 9.11 17.43
CA ASP A 411 20.93 9.87 18.36
C ASP A 411 20.41 11.32 18.53
N THR A 412 19.36 11.46 19.35
CA THR A 412 18.71 12.73 19.64
C THR A 412 18.19 12.79 21.07
N ASP A 413 17.99 14.01 21.61
CA ASP A 413 17.46 14.24 22.95
C ASP A 413 15.91 14.33 22.93
N VAL A 414 15.34 14.74 21.79
CA VAL A 414 13.89 14.94 21.62
C VAL A 414 13.45 14.48 20.26
N ILE A 415 12.33 13.74 20.20
CA ILE A 415 11.63 13.43 18.94
C ILE A 415 10.24 14.08 19.00
N ILE A 416 9.92 14.86 17.99
CA ILE A 416 8.62 15.53 17.84
C ILE A 416 7.93 14.91 16.63
N VAL A 417 6.76 14.30 16.86
CA VAL A 417 5.96 13.66 15.81
C VAL A 417 4.68 14.46 15.63
N ASP A 418 4.47 14.98 14.43
CA ASP A 418 3.18 15.63 14.06
C ASP A 418 2.28 14.65 13.29
N GLU A 419 1.00 15.00 13.18
CA GLU A 419 -0.06 14.18 12.53
C GLU A 419 -0.15 12.75 13.11
N MET A 420 -0.04 12.62 14.43
CA MET A 420 -0.08 11.32 15.15
C MET A 420 -1.37 10.51 14.90
N SER A 421 -2.46 11.15 14.49
CA SER A 421 -3.71 10.45 14.11
C SER A 421 -3.53 9.46 12.97
N MET A 422 -2.52 9.65 12.12
CA MET A 422 -2.21 8.79 10.97
C MET A 422 -1.22 7.67 11.30
N VAL A 423 -0.63 7.66 12.49
CA VAL A 423 0.37 6.65 12.90
C VAL A 423 -0.35 5.39 13.37
N ASP A 424 -0.05 4.26 12.74
CA ASP A 424 -0.54 2.93 13.14
C ASP A 424 0.40 2.27 14.17
N VAL A 425 0.00 1.11 14.67
CA VAL A 425 0.76 0.40 15.70
C VAL A 425 2.13 -0.07 15.21
N GLN A 426 2.24 -0.45 13.95
CA GLN A 426 3.51 -0.91 13.36
C GLN A 426 4.52 0.22 13.25
N LEU A 427 4.08 1.38 12.76
CA LEU A 427 4.95 2.55 12.64
C LEU A 427 5.37 3.10 13.99
N LEU A 428 4.43 3.14 14.97
CA LEU A 428 4.75 3.50 16.35
C LEU A 428 5.77 2.53 16.95
N TRP A 429 5.56 1.23 16.80
CA TRP A 429 6.47 0.20 17.30
C TRP A 429 7.89 0.36 16.75
N SER A 430 8.00 0.60 15.44
CA SER A 430 9.29 0.83 14.78
C SER A 430 9.99 2.08 15.33
N LEU A 431 9.25 3.17 15.49
CA LEU A 431 9.77 4.42 16.05
C LEU A 431 10.25 4.25 17.51
N LEU A 432 9.44 3.60 18.33
CA LEU A 432 9.77 3.37 19.74
C LEU A 432 10.98 2.45 19.91
N ARG A 433 11.17 1.48 19.03
CA ARG A 433 12.38 0.62 19.05
C ARG A 433 13.64 1.39 18.69
N ALA A 434 13.55 2.39 17.84
CA ALA A 434 14.66 3.25 17.50
C ALA A 434 14.87 4.41 18.51
N THR A 435 13.96 4.59 19.46
CA THR A 435 14.03 5.66 20.47
C THR A 435 14.82 5.18 21.69
N ARG A 436 15.87 5.91 22.06
CA ARG A 436 16.67 5.60 23.26
C ARG A 436 15.91 5.86 24.57
N ALA A 437 16.23 5.09 25.60
CA ALA A 437 15.79 5.40 26.94
C ALA A 437 16.36 6.78 27.36
N GLY A 438 15.46 7.71 27.68
CA GLY A 438 15.86 9.07 28.04
C GLY A 438 15.57 10.13 26.98
N THR A 439 15.40 9.75 25.72
CA THR A 439 14.87 10.63 24.68
C THR A 439 13.44 11.00 25.04
N ARG A 440 13.08 12.27 24.85
CA ARG A 440 11.70 12.75 25.02
C ARG A 440 10.90 12.56 23.74
N LEU A 441 9.64 12.13 23.87
CA LEU A 441 8.73 11.93 22.75
C LEU A 441 7.53 12.89 22.87
N ILE A 442 7.44 13.83 21.97
CA ILE A 442 6.32 14.79 21.88
C ILE A 442 5.46 14.39 20.68
N MET A 443 4.22 14.00 20.97
CA MET A 443 3.25 13.50 20.01
C MET A 443 2.17 14.56 19.78
N VAL A 444 2.08 15.09 18.56
CA VAL A 444 1.13 16.13 18.19
C VAL A 444 0.15 15.58 17.16
N GLY A 445 -1.14 15.90 17.30
CA GLY A 445 -2.14 15.43 16.35
C GLY A 445 -3.54 15.94 16.66
N ASP A 446 -4.49 15.44 15.91
CA ASP A 446 -5.91 15.73 16.08
C ASP A 446 -6.66 14.41 16.25
N ALA A 447 -7.09 14.11 17.48
CA ALA A 447 -7.77 12.86 17.83
C ALA A 447 -9.16 12.72 17.20
N ASP A 448 -9.73 13.82 16.68
CA ASP A 448 -11.07 13.86 16.09
C ASP A 448 -11.05 13.65 14.57
N GLN A 449 -9.88 13.70 13.94
CA GLN A 449 -9.68 13.31 12.54
C GLN A 449 -9.82 11.79 12.34
N LEU A 450 -9.79 11.37 11.07
CA LEU A 450 -9.78 9.96 10.71
C LEU A 450 -8.56 9.26 11.33
N PRO A 451 -8.73 8.03 11.84
CA PRO A 451 -7.61 7.24 12.35
C PRO A 451 -6.69 6.78 11.21
N SER A 452 -5.55 6.17 11.59
CA SER A 452 -4.59 5.55 10.68
C SER A 452 -5.27 4.55 9.74
N VAL A 453 -4.69 4.33 8.55
CA VAL A 453 -5.17 3.26 7.64
C VAL A 453 -4.82 1.89 8.20
N GLY A 454 -3.63 1.73 8.78
CA GLY A 454 -3.20 0.48 9.41
C GLY A 454 -3.87 0.18 10.74
N ALA A 455 -3.51 -0.97 11.33
CA ALA A 455 -4.11 -1.50 12.54
C ALA A 455 -3.78 -0.65 13.78
N GLY A 456 -4.73 -0.59 14.70
CA GLY A 456 -4.64 0.14 15.98
C GLY A 456 -5.29 1.52 15.93
N ASN A 457 -5.34 2.15 17.09
CA ASN A 457 -5.90 3.49 17.29
C ASN A 457 -4.97 4.31 18.20
N VAL A 458 -3.70 4.34 17.80
CA VAL A 458 -2.54 4.74 18.61
C VAL A 458 -2.78 6.02 19.44
N LEU A 459 -3.13 7.13 18.78
CA LEU A 459 -3.30 8.41 19.48
C LEU A 459 -4.40 8.35 20.52
N ARG A 460 -5.57 7.79 20.16
CA ARG A 460 -6.70 7.66 21.08
C ARG A 460 -6.41 6.69 22.22
N ASP A 461 -5.73 5.58 21.93
CA ASP A 461 -5.37 4.58 22.93
C ASP A 461 -4.37 5.13 23.97
N ILE A 462 -3.35 5.88 23.52
CA ILE A 462 -2.41 6.56 24.41
C ILE A 462 -3.16 7.56 25.31
N MET A 463 -4.07 8.34 24.73
CA MET A 463 -4.88 9.28 25.49
C MET A 463 -5.81 8.58 26.49
N ALA A 464 -6.44 7.47 26.09
CA ALA A 464 -7.34 6.68 26.94
C ALA A 464 -6.61 5.88 28.02
N SER A 465 -5.31 5.65 27.88
CA SER A 465 -4.51 4.96 28.90
C SER A 465 -4.30 5.78 30.17
N GLU A 466 -4.37 7.11 30.07
CA GLU A 466 -4.08 8.08 31.14
C GLU A 466 -2.68 7.95 31.75
N THR A 467 -1.78 7.19 31.09
CA THR A 467 -0.41 6.96 31.58
C THR A 467 0.59 7.99 31.05
N VAL A 468 0.23 8.70 29.98
CA VAL A 468 1.01 9.77 29.36
C VAL A 468 0.29 11.11 29.57
N PRO A 469 0.98 12.20 29.95
CA PRO A 469 0.37 13.52 30.01
C PRO A 469 -0.28 13.92 28.68
N VAL A 470 -1.51 14.43 28.75
CA VAL A 470 -2.28 14.90 27.58
C VAL A 470 -2.65 16.37 27.78
N VAL A 471 -2.40 17.17 26.77
CA VAL A 471 -2.89 18.54 26.68
C VAL A 471 -3.89 18.66 25.54
N ARG A 472 -5.14 18.99 25.86
CA ARG A 472 -6.19 19.24 24.88
C ARG A 472 -6.33 20.73 24.63
N LEU A 473 -6.07 21.16 23.39
CA LEU A 473 -6.20 22.53 22.96
C LEU A 473 -7.62 22.76 22.47
N THR A 474 -8.39 23.53 23.21
CA THR A 474 -9.81 23.82 22.91
C THR A 474 -10.03 25.26 22.42
N GLU A 475 -9.12 26.19 22.78
CA GLU A 475 -9.24 27.58 22.40
C GLU A 475 -8.80 27.81 20.94
N ILE A 476 -9.58 28.61 20.23
CA ILE A 476 -9.36 28.93 18.81
C ILE A 476 -8.62 30.27 18.72
N TYR A 477 -7.41 30.23 18.20
CA TYR A 477 -6.58 31.41 17.97
C TYR A 477 -6.33 31.60 16.46
N ARG A 478 -7.24 32.24 15.75
CA ARG A 478 -6.94 32.68 14.39
C ARG A 478 -6.91 34.22 14.38
N GLN A 479 -5.73 34.78 14.05
CA GLN A 479 -5.57 36.21 13.83
C GLN A 479 -6.54 36.68 12.73
N GLY A 480 -7.45 37.57 13.06
CA GLY A 480 -8.23 38.32 12.07
C GLY A 480 -9.70 37.98 11.89
N GLY A 481 -10.37 37.27 12.80
CA GLY A 481 -11.81 37.07 12.69
C GLY A 481 -12.27 35.63 12.91
N ARG A 482 -13.58 35.43 13.06
CA ARG A 482 -14.21 34.11 13.20
C ARG A 482 -14.19 33.40 11.83
N SER A 483 -13.20 32.54 11.58
CA SER A 483 -13.23 31.71 10.37
C SER A 483 -14.42 30.76 10.39
N ALA A 484 -15.28 30.83 9.38
CA ALA A 484 -16.42 29.95 9.21
C ALA A 484 -16.01 28.47 9.09
N ILE A 485 -14.84 28.19 8.50
CA ILE A 485 -14.27 26.82 8.40
C ILE A 485 -14.01 26.26 9.81
N VAL A 486 -13.32 27.02 10.65
CA VAL A 486 -12.97 26.59 12.01
C VAL A 486 -14.24 26.46 12.87
N THR A 487 -15.16 27.42 12.80
CA THR A 487 -16.43 27.39 13.51
C THR A 487 -17.25 26.15 13.13
N ASN A 488 -17.36 25.87 11.83
CA ASN A 488 -18.09 24.69 11.34
C ASN A 488 -17.39 23.37 11.68
N ALA A 489 -16.04 23.32 11.65
CA ALA A 489 -15.29 22.15 12.09
C ALA A 489 -15.59 21.82 13.56
N HIS A 490 -15.59 22.81 14.46
CA HIS A 490 -15.96 22.62 15.87
C HIS A 490 -17.42 22.22 16.06
N ARG A 491 -18.36 22.83 15.31
CA ARG A 491 -19.77 22.39 15.34
C ARG A 491 -19.93 20.92 14.95
N ILE A 492 -19.32 20.53 13.83
CA ILE A 492 -19.32 19.14 13.34
C ILE A 492 -18.77 18.20 14.42
N ASN A 493 -17.63 18.53 15.01
CA ASN A 493 -17.01 17.71 16.04
C ASN A 493 -17.89 17.54 17.27
N ASN A 494 -18.58 18.63 17.70
CA ASN A 494 -19.50 18.64 18.82
C ASN A 494 -20.90 18.06 18.49
N GLY A 495 -21.08 17.45 17.30
CA GLY A 495 -22.35 16.85 16.91
C GLY A 495 -23.43 17.85 16.49
N GLN A 496 -23.04 19.06 16.15
CA GLN A 496 -23.93 20.11 15.67
C GLN A 496 -23.81 20.24 14.14
N PRO A 497 -24.90 20.35 13.39
CA PRO A 497 -24.86 20.59 11.95
C PRO A 497 -24.06 21.85 11.62
N PRO A 498 -23.29 21.86 10.51
CA PRO A 498 -22.58 23.06 10.06
C PRO A 498 -23.56 24.15 9.65
N ILE A 499 -23.14 25.41 9.74
CA ILE A 499 -23.86 26.56 9.20
C ILE A 499 -23.57 26.61 7.69
N LEU A 500 -24.59 26.37 6.88
CA LEU A 500 -24.43 26.18 5.43
C LEU A 500 -24.60 27.47 4.63
N HIS A 501 -25.18 28.52 5.24
CA HIS A 501 -25.51 29.76 4.55
C HIS A 501 -25.00 30.98 5.31
N GLY A 502 -24.70 32.06 4.57
CA GLY A 502 -24.33 33.36 5.13
C GLY A 502 -22.85 33.65 5.28
N GLU A 503 -21.97 32.72 4.93
CA GLU A 503 -20.51 32.89 5.05
C GLU A 503 -19.82 32.68 3.70
N GLU A 504 -18.92 33.59 3.32
CA GLU A 504 -18.16 33.47 2.06
C GLU A 504 -17.15 32.32 2.08
N GLU A 505 -16.59 32.00 3.27
CA GLU A 505 -15.59 30.94 3.44
C GLU A 505 -16.22 29.52 3.46
N PHE A 506 -17.56 29.42 3.65
CA PHE A 506 -18.23 28.14 3.77
C PHE A 506 -19.56 28.16 3.00
N GLY A 507 -19.49 27.73 1.74
CA GLY A 507 -20.63 27.73 0.82
C GLY A 507 -21.33 26.38 0.72
N PHE A 508 -22.63 26.42 0.51
CA PHE A 508 -23.45 25.26 0.20
C PHE A 508 -24.35 25.53 -1.01
N GLU A 509 -24.48 24.55 -1.89
CA GLU A 509 -25.40 24.61 -3.03
C GLU A 509 -26.23 23.33 -3.10
N PRO A 510 -27.56 23.41 -2.90
CA PRO A 510 -28.44 22.25 -2.94
C PRO A 510 -28.65 21.78 -4.36
N ILE A 511 -28.30 20.54 -4.65
CA ILE A 511 -28.51 19.87 -5.94
C ILE A 511 -28.82 18.41 -5.68
N ASP A 512 -29.98 17.93 -6.15
CA ASP A 512 -30.47 16.57 -5.84
C ASP A 512 -29.97 15.50 -6.81
N SER A 513 -29.54 15.87 -8.02
CA SER A 513 -29.10 14.89 -9.00
C SER A 513 -27.58 14.79 -9.09
N ALA A 514 -27.04 13.56 -9.14
CA ALA A 514 -25.62 13.32 -9.29
C ALA A 514 -25.03 13.99 -10.56
N GLU A 515 -25.77 13.99 -11.67
CA GLU A 515 -25.34 14.65 -12.91
C GLU A 515 -25.37 16.18 -12.77
N GLY A 516 -26.33 16.75 -12.02
CA GLY A 516 -26.35 18.17 -11.67
C GLY A 516 -25.15 18.57 -10.84
N ILE A 517 -24.81 17.76 -9.83
CA ILE A 517 -23.62 17.94 -8.98
C ILE A 517 -22.35 17.91 -9.84
N LEU A 518 -22.20 16.93 -10.74
CA LEU A 518 -21.02 16.83 -11.62
C LEU A 518 -20.89 18.03 -12.55
N ARG A 519 -21.99 18.48 -13.17
CA ARG A 519 -21.98 19.67 -14.02
C ARG A 519 -21.57 20.92 -13.24
N ARG A 520 -22.10 21.09 -12.05
CA ARG A 520 -21.77 22.23 -11.20
C ARG A 520 -20.33 22.20 -10.72
N LEU A 521 -19.87 21.02 -10.27
CA LEU A 521 -18.49 20.78 -9.90
C LEU A 521 -17.52 21.16 -11.02
N THR A 522 -17.79 20.69 -12.24
CA THR A 522 -17.00 21.01 -13.42
C THR A 522 -16.96 22.52 -13.70
N ALA A 523 -18.09 23.20 -13.57
CA ALA A 523 -18.16 24.64 -13.77
C ALA A 523 -17.35 25.42 -12.72
N LEU A 524 -17.37 24.99 -11.45
CA LEU A 524 -16.57 25.60 -10.40
C LEU A 524 -15.06 25.39 -10.61
N CYS A 525 -14.66 24.18 -10.97
CA CYS A 525 -13.26 23.84 -11.26
C CYS A 525 -12.72 24.48 -12.54
N SER A 526 -13.58 24.84 -13.50
CA SER A 526 -13.17 25.51 -14.75
C SER A 526 -12.85 27.00 -14.59
N GLY A 527 -12.81 27.53 -13.39
CA GLY A 527 -12.44 28.92 -13.10
C GLY A 527 -13.47 29.96 -13.54
N LYS A 528 -14.64 29.56 -14.05
CA LYS A 528 -15.72 30.48 -14.46
C LYS A 528 -16.45 31.15 -13.28
N VAL A 529 -16.02 30.84 -12.06
CA VAL A 529 -16.61 31.36 -10.84
C VAL A 529 -15.51 32.03 -10.00
N SER A 530 -15.29 33.31 -10.24
CA SER A 530 -14.32 34.16 -9.51
C SER A 530 -14.61 34.29 -8.00
N LYS A 531 -15.74 33.75 -7.52
CA LYS A 531 -16.18 33.83 -6.13
C LYS A 531 -15.37 32.98 -5.13
N LEU A 532 -14.57 32.01 -5.62
CA LEU A 532 -13.84 31.09 -4.71
C LEU A 532 -12.44 31.60 -4.33
N GLY A 533 -12.00 32.76 -4.84
CA GLY A 533 -10.67 33.31 -4.52
C GLY A 533 -9.50 32.41 -4.98
N ALA A 534 -9.74 31.49 -5.93
CA ALA A 534 -8.72 30.63 -6.52
C ALA A 534 -8.05 31.38 -7.68
N ALA A 535 -6.73 31.51 -7.62
CA ALA A 535 -5.95 32.12 -8.68
C ALA A 535 -5.64 31.11 -9.80
N ASP A 536 -5.36 29.88 -9.45
CA ASP A 536 -5.13 28.76 -10.35
C ASP A 536 -6.05 27.58 -9.94
N PRO A 537 -7.11 27.28 -10.71
CA PRO A 537 -8.04 26.21 -10.36
C PRO A 537 -7.40 24.84 -10.19
N LEU A 538 -6.35 24.51 -10.96
CA LEU A 538 -5.67 23.23 -10.87
C LEU A 538 -4.85 23.09 -9.57
N LYS A 539 -4.24 24.19 -9.10
CA LYS A 539 -3.41 24.19 -7.90
C LYS A 539 -4.22 24.50 -6.65
N ASP A 540 -5.13 25.48 -6.73
CA ASP A 540 -5.82 26.00 -5.56
C ASP A 540 -7.07 25.20 -5.17
N ILE A 541 -7.71 24.52 -6.12
CA ILE A 541 -8.93 23.74 -5.88
C ILE A 541 -8.60 22.25 -5.76
N GLN A 542 -9.11 21.63 -4.70
CA GLN A 542 -9.10 20.19 -4.54
C GLN A 542 -10.51 19.65 -4.30
N VAL A 543 -10.94 18.76 -5.16
CA VAL A 543 -12.18 18.03 -4.94
C VAL A 543 -11.90 16.83 -4.04
N LEU A 544 -12.71 16.66 -2.99
CA LEU A 544 -12.62 15.54 -2.06
C LEU A 544 -13.92 14.73 -2.09
N SER A 545 -13.83 13.44 -2.33
CA SER A 545 -14.99 12.55 -2.32
C SER A 545 -14.87 11.48 -1.22
N PRO A 546 -15.97 11.15 -0.52
CA PRO A 546 -16.01 10.05 0.43
C PRO A 546 -15.89 8.68 -0.23
N MET A 547 -16.23 8.57 -1.53
CA MET A 547 -16.35 7.31 -2.26
C MET A 547 -15.30 7.16 -3.36
N LYS A 548 -14.81 5.94 -3.58
CA LYS A 548 -13.92 5.63 -4.70
C LYS A 548 -14.67 5.31 -6.00
N LYS A 549 -15.83 4.64 -5.90
CA LYS A 549 -16.66 4.16 -7.01
C LYS A 549 -18.04 4.82 -6.99
N GLY A 550 -18.78 4.71 -8.08
CA GLY A 550 -20.13 5.30 -8.23
C GLY A 550 -20.11 6.65 -8.95
N ALA A 551 -21.28 7.26 -9.14
CA ALA A 551 -21.45 8.50 -9.91
C ALA A 551 -20.60 9.66 -9.35
N LEU A 552 -20.57 9.84 -8.02
CA LEU A 552 -19.77 10.84 -7.31
C LEU A 552 -18.49 10.23 -6.71
N GLY A 553 -18.04 9.07 -7.21
CA GLY A 553 -16.78 8.46 -6.80
C GLY A 553 -15.57 9.13 -7.44
N VAL A 554 -14.43 9.07 -6.75
CA VAL A 554 -13.15 9.67 -7.17
C VAL A 554 -12.83 9.37 -8.63
N ARG A 555 -13.01 8.11 -9.06
CA ARG A 555 -12.70 7.70 -10.44
C ARG A 555 -13.53 8.43 -11.47
N ASN A 556 -14.86 8.47 -11.30
CA ASN A 556 -15.76 9.11 -12.27
C ASN A 556 -15.56 10.64 -12.29
N ILE A 557 -15.38 11.25 -11.10
CA ILE A 557 -15.12 12.68 -11.00
C ILE A 557 -13.81 13.03 -11.70
N ASN A 558 -12.75 12.25 -11.54
CA ASN A 558 -11.47 12.47 -12.23
C ASN A 558 -11.62 12.45 -13.75
N LEU A 559 -12.35 11.48 -14.30
CA LEU A 559 -12.59 11.41 -15.74
C LEU A 559 -13.35 12.64 -16.24
N ARG A 560 -14.42 13.07 -15.55
CA ARG A 560 -15.20 14.25 -15.92
C ARG A 560 -14.41 15.55 -15.82
N LEU A 561 -13.58 15.68 -14.78
CA LEU A 561 -12.74 16.86 -14.61
C LEU A 561 -11.59 16.89 -15.61
N GLN A 562 -10.98 15.75 -15.94
CA GLN A 562 -9.96 15.65 -16.97
C GLN A 562 -10.51 16.11 -18.34
N GLU A 563 -11.68 15.59 -18.74
CA GLU A 563 -12.34 15.98 -19.99
C GLU A 563 -12.62 17.49 -20.06
N ALA A 564 -12.98 18.10 -18.93
CA ALA A 564 -13.36 19.50 -18.87
C ALA A 564 -12.18 20.46 -18.74
N LEU A 565 -11.16 20.08 -17.95
CA LEU A 565 -10.02 20.95 -17.60
C LEU A 565 -8.80 20.70 -18.49
N ASN A 566 -8.65 19.48 -18.95
CA ASN A 566 -7.54 19.05 -19.79
C ASN A 566 -8.05 18.16 -20.96
N PRO A 567 -8.87 18.70 -21.88
CA PRO A 567 -9.39 17.93 -23.02
C PRO A 567 -8.26 17.43 -23.94
N PRO A 568 -8.51 16.36 -24.71
CA PRO A 568 -7.55 15.89 -25.71
C PRO A 568 -7.29 16.97 -26.77
N ALA A 569 -6.05 17.07 -27.23
CA ALA A 569 -5.63 18.01 -28.24
C ALA A 569 -4.53 17.41 -29.13
N HIS A 570 -4.48 17.74 -30.41
CA HIS A 570 -3.47 17.22 -31.35
C HIS A 570 -2.00 17.41 -30.92
N LYS A 571 -1.73 18.37 -30.05
CA LYS A 571 -0.38 18.68 -29.56
C LYS A 571 -0.02 18.01 -28.24
N LYS A 572 -0.97 17.28 -27.65
CA LYS A 572 -0.75 16.60 -26.36
C LYS A 572 -0.60 15.11 -26.57
N HIS A 573 0.45 14.55 -26.03
CA HIS A 573 0.59 13.11 -25.99
C HIS A 573 -0.26 12.50 -24.88
N GLU A 574 -0.70 11.28 -25.14
CA GLU A 574 -1.51 10.49 -24.21
C GLU A 574 -0.91 9.09 -24.07
N ARG A 575 -0.99 8.54 -22.86
CA ARG A 575 -0.65 7.15 -22.60
C ARG A 575 -1.76 6.46 -21.81
N LYS A 576 -2.29 5.39 -22.37
CA LYS A 576 -3.23 4.52 -21.66
C LYS A 576 -2.47 3.52 -20.80
N TYR A 577 -2.82 3.48 -19.50
CA TYR A 577 -2.36 2.47 -18.54
C TYR A 577 -3.57 1.87 -17.81
N GLY A 578 -3.83 0.59 -18.01
CA GLY A 578 -5.05 -0.05 -17.51
C GLY A 578 -6.31 0.63 -18.07
N GLU A 579 -7.14 1.16 -17.17
CA GLU A 579 -8.37 1.89 -17.54
C GLU A 579 -8.19 3.42 -17.52
N THR A 580 -7.02 3.91 -17.11
CA THR A 580 -6.71 5.35 -17.04
C THR A 580 -5.97 5.78 -18.29
N VAL A 581 -6.33 6.94 -18.82
CA VAL A 581 -5.58 7.64 -19.87
C VAL A 581 -4.89 8.83 -19.22
N PHE A 582 -3.58 8.81 -19.18
CA PHE A 582 -2.76 9.94 -18.75
C PHE A 582 -2.47 10.86 -19.95
N ARG A 583 -2.49 12.15 -19.72
CA ARG A 583 -2.32 13.20 -20.73
C ARG A 583 -1.41 14.30 -20.22
N GLU A 584 -0.61 14.89 -21.09
CA GLU A 584 0.17 16.09 -20.77
C GLU A 584 -0.72 17.19 -20.21
N GLY A 585 -0.34 17.76 -19.07
CA GLY A 585 -1.10 18.71 -18.28
C GLY A 585 -2.04 18.10 -17.23
N ASP A 586 -2.10 16.79 -17.09
CA ASP A 586 -2.92 16.16 -16.06
C ASP A 586 -2.37 16.39 -14.65
N LYS A 587 -3.30 16.68 -13.73
CA LYS A 587 -2.99 16.67 -12.29
C LYS A 587 -2.97 15.22 -11.80
N VAL A 588 -1.84 14.81 -11.23
CA VAL A 588 -1.58 13.46 -10.76
C VAL A 588 -1.13 13.41 -9.32
N MET A 589 -1.25 12.24 -8.70
CA MET A 589 -0.77 11.95 -7.35
C MET A 589 0.04 10.66 -7.35
N GLN A 590 1.19 10.68 -6.70
CA GLN A 590 1.94 9.48 -6.34
C GLN A 590 1.13 8.66 -5.32
N VAL A 591 0.97 7.35 -5.55
CA VAL A 591 0.13 6.49 -4.70
C VAL A 591 0.92 5.41 -3.94
N LYS A 592 2.21 5.34 -4.18
CA LYS A 592 3.16 4.48 -3.47
C LYS A 592 4.35 5.33 -3.00
N ASN A 593 5.09 4.87 -1.99
CA ASN A 593 6.37 5.47 -1.67
C ASN A 593 7.44 4.82 -2.56
N ASP A 594 8.09 5.61 -3.41
CA ASP A 594 9.30 5.20 -4.12
C ASP A 594 10.50 5.99 -3.58
N TYR A 595 11.30 5.32 -2.76
CA TYR A 595 12.48 5.92 -2.11
C TYR A 595 13.69 6.04 -3.06
N ARG A 596 13.64 5.38 -4.23
CA ARG A 596 14.74 5.34 -5.22
C ARG A 596 14.47 6.24 -6.42
N MET A 597 13.25 6.73 -6.58
CA MET A 597 12.90 7.63 -7.66
C MET A 597 13.75 8.89 -7.58
N SER A 598 14.64 9.06 -8.55
CA SER A 598 15.49 10.25 -8.64
C SER A 598 14.68 11.45 -9.10
N TRP A 599 14.97 12.60 -8.54
CA TRP A 599 14.36 13.85 -8.95
C TRP A 599 15.39 14.97 -9.02
N LYS A 600 15.08 15.98 -9.83
CA LYS A 600 15.82 17.23 -9.91
C LYS A 600 14.92 18.40 -9.54
N ARG A 601 15.51 19.47 -8.99
CA ARG A 601 14.84 20.74 -8.71
C ARG A 601 15.70 21.87 -9.22
N ALA A 602 15.15 22.65 -10.14
CA ALA A 602 15.85 23.80 -10.70
C ALA A 602 16.07 24.89 -9.63
N ARG A 603 17.30 25.41 -9.51
CA ARG A 603 17.64 26.52 -8.63
C ARG A 603 18.16 27.70 -9.44
N ARG A 604 17.50 28.86 -9.33
CA ARG A 604 17.95 30.07 -10.02
C ARG A 604 19.39 30.43 -9.62
N GLY A 605 20.31 30.42 -10.60
CA GLY A 605 21.71 30.82 -10.43
C GLY A 605 22.58 29.87 -9.61
N ARG A 606 22.16 28.64 -9.40
CA ARG A 606 22.93 27.55 -8.77
C ARG A 606 22.73 26.26 -9.55
N PRO A 607 23.61 25.26 -9.40
CA PRO A 607 23.35 23.91 -9.93
C PRO A 607 22.01 23.39 -9.41
N ASP A 608 21.34 22.57 -10.24
CA ASP A 608 20.12 21.91 -9.85
C ASP A 608 20.34 21.06 -8.60
N GLU A 609 19.35 21.05 -7.73
CA GLU A 609 19.33 20.16 -6.57
C GLU A 609 18.91 18.78 -7.06
N LEU A 610 19.71 17.77 -6.78
CA LEU A 610 19.42 16.37 -7.06
C LEU A 610 19.07 15.66 -5.76
N GLY A 611 18.12 14.74 -5.82
CA GLY A 611 17.77 13.93 -4.68
C GLY A 611 16.99 12.68 -5.09
N GLU A 612 16.60 11.91 -4.09
CA GLU A 612 15.85 10.68 -4.26
C GLU A 612 14.60 10.68 -3.35
N GLY A 613 13.58 9.97 -3.80
CA GLY A 613 12.34 9.72 -3.07
C GLY A 613 11.17 10.60 -3.50
N VAL A 614 10.11 9.91 -3.95
CA VAL A 614 8.77 10.46 -4.19
C VAL A 614 7.79 9.69 -3.31
N TYR A 615 6.85 10.38 -2.68
CA TYR A 615 6.07 9.79 -1.60
C TYR A 615 4.59 9.75 -1.90
N ASN A 616 3.93 8.75 -1.32
CA ASN A 616 2.48 8.62 -1.39
C ASN A 616 1.80 9.93 -0.92
N GLY A 617 0.94 10.47 -1.78
CA GLY A 617 0.24 11.73 -1.57
C GLY A 617 0.91 12.93 -2.25
N ASP A 618 2.14 12.84 -2.79
CA ASP A 618 2.75 13.92 -3.54
C ASP A 618 1.89 14.23 -4.78
N LEU A 619 1.49 15.50 -4.94
CA LEU A 619 0.75 15.97 -6.11
C LEU A 619 1.71 16.62 -7.11
N GLY A 620 1.41 16.42 -8.38
CA GLY A 620 2.17 17.01 -9.48
C GLY A 620 1.34 17.16 -10.75
N THR A 621 2.00 17.65 -11.78
CA THR A 621 1.43 17.81 -13.12
C THR A 621 2.31 17.08 -14.12
N ILE A 622 1.71 16.35 -15.04
CA ILE A 622 2.44 15.71 -16.14
C ILE A 622 2.89 16.83 -17.09
N MET A 623 4.19 16.98 -17.25
CA MET A 623 4.79 17.99 -18.09
C MET A 623 4.94 17.53 -19.53
N SER A 624 5.40 16.28 -19.72
CA SER A 624 5.58 15.67 -21.03
C SER A 624 5.39 14.15 -20.97
N ILE A 625 5.02 13.57 -22.11
CA ILE A 625 4.94 12.12 -22.34
C ILE A 625 5.74 11.81 -23.60
N ASP A 626 6.85 11.11 -23.43
CA ASP A 626 7.66 10.64 -24.55
C ASP A 626 7.26 9.20 -24.91
N LEU A 627 6.60 9.07 -26.09
CA LEU A 627 6.14 7.76 -26.59
C LEU A 627 7.28 6.90 -27.14
N TYR A 628 8.40 7.52 -27.53
CA TYR A 628 9.57 6.82 -28.07
C TYR A 628 10.44 6.26 -26.94
N GLU A 629 10.82 7.12 -26.01
CA GLU A 629 11.61 6.72 -24.82
C GLU A 629 10.74 6.02 -23.75
N GLN A 630 9.43 5.96 -23.94
CA GLN A 630 8.44 5.37 -23.04
C GLN A 630 8.49 5.95 -21.61
N THR A 631 8.59 7.27 -21.52
CA THR A 631 8.69 7.99 -20.25
C THR A 631 7.62 9.06 -20.06
N VAL A 632 7.38 9.40 -18.79
CA VAL A 632 6.49 10.48 -18.36
C VAL A 632 7.23 11.38 -17.38
N ASP A 633 7.27 12.66 -17.67
CA ASP A 633 7.90 13.66 -16.82
C ASP A 633 6.85 14.33 -15.94
N VAL A 634 7.03 14.29 -14.62
CA VAL A 634 6.10 14.84 -13.63
C VAL A 634 6.79 15.92 -12.80
N LEU A 635 6.22 17.13 -12.84
CA LEU A 635 6.60 18.25 -11.98
C LEU A 635 5.68 18.26 -10.74
N PHE A 636 6.24 17.97 -9.59
CA PHE A 636 5.53 18.01 -8.31
C PHE A 636 5.32 19.45 -7.80
N ASP A 637 4.33 19.63 -6.91
CA ASP A 637 3.97 20.95 -6.34
C ASP A 637 5.12 21.63 -5.58
N ASP A 638 6.15 20.89 -5.20
CA ASP A 638 7.36 21.38 -4.55
C ASP A 638 8.53 21.63 -5.49
N GLU A 639 8.25 21.73 -6.79
CA GLU A 639 9.24 21.97 -7.85
C GLU A 639 10.23 20.82 -8.09
N ARG A 640 10.01 19.64 -7.50
CA ARG A 640 10.73 18.41 -7.88
C ARG A 640 10.20 17.89 -9.21
N GLU A 641 11.09 17.59 -10.12
CA GLU A 641 10.80 16.98 -11.41
C GLU A 641 11.33 15.55 -11.42
N ALA A 642 10.47 14.58 -11.67
CA ALA A 642 10.82 13.16 -11.70
C ALA A 642 10.36 12.49 -12.99
N LEU A 643 11.19 11.59 -13.51
CA LEU A 643 10.96 10.87 -14.75
C LEU A 643 10.47 9.45 -14.43
N TYR A 644 9.30 9.08 -14.94
CA TYR A 644 8.68 7.78 -14.80
C TYR A 644 8.81 6.97 -16.07
N GLU A 645 9.20 5.73 -15.98
CA GLU A 645 9.00 4.77 -17.07
C GLU A 645 7.52 4.38 -17.18
N PHE A 646 7.07 3.94 -18.35
CA PHE A 646 5.69 3.47 -18.53
C PHE A 646 5.32 2.29 -17.62
N SER A 647 6.29 1.48 -17.23
CA SER A 647 6.14 0.39 -16.25
C SER A 647 5.78 0.89 -14.85
N GLN A 648 6.18 2.11 -14.49
CA GLN A 648 5.98 2.73 -13.18
C GLN A 648 4.67 3.55 -13.11
N LEU A 649 3.90 3.65 -14.18
CA LEU A 649 2.63 4.40 -14.18
C LEU A 649 1.57 3.83 -13.23
N GLU A 650 1.74 2.63 -12.71
CA GLU A 650 0.91 2.09 -11.64
C GLU A 650 1.04 2.87 -10.32
N GLU A 651 2.10 3.66 -10.17
CA GLU A 651 2.35 4.49 -9.01
C GLU A 651 1.67 5.86 -9.09
N LEU A 652 1.06 6.20 -10.23
CA LEU A 652 0.36 7.46 -10.46
C LEU A 652 -1.15 7.25 -10.59
N GLU A 653 -1.92 8.17 -10.02
CA GLU A 653 -3.37 8.30 -10.25
C GLU A 653 -3.71 9.75 -10.63
N LEU A 654 -4.79 9.93 -11.42
CA LEU A 654 -5.36 11.27 -11.64
C LEU A 654 -5.82 11.87 -10.31
N ALA A 655 -5.56 13.15 -10.09
CA ALA A 655 -5.73 13.81 -8.80
C ALA A 655 -6.57 15.10 -8.83
N TYR A 656 -7.38 15.31 -9.84
CA TYR A 656 -8.38 16.40 -9.82
C TYR A 656 -9.36 16.22 -8.65
N CYS A 657 -9.72 14.96 -8.36
CA CYS A 657 -10.45 14.52 -7.20
C CYS A 657 -9.68 13.44 -6.47
N ILE A 658 -9.56 13.53 -5.15
CA ILE A 658 -8.97 12.50 -4.30
C ILE A 658 -9.96 12.07 -3.21
N SER A 659 -9.74 10.90 -2.60
CA SER A 659 -10.55 10.50 -1.46
C SER A 659 -10.18 11.31 -0.21
N ILE A 660 -11.17 11.52 0.68
CA ILE A 660 -10.93 12.23 1.94
C ILE A 660 -9.80 11.58 2.76
N HIS A 661 -9.67 10.25 2.73
CA HIS A 661 -8.56 9.54 3.39
C HIS A 661 -7.18 9.92 2.81
N LYS A 662 -7.08 10.06 1.48
CA LYS A 662 -5.82 10.48 0.83
C LYS A 662 -5.50 11.97 1.03
N SER A 663 -6.43 12.77 1.51
CA SER A 663 -6.19 14.19 1.82
C SER A 663 -5.61 14.42 3.22
N GLN A 664 -5.53 13.40 4.06
CA GLN A 664 -4.92 13.51 5.39
C GLN A 664 -3.46 13.98 5.28
N GLY A 665 -3.02 14.81 6.23
CA GLY A 665 -1.70 15.46 6.20
C GLY A 665 -1.55 16.57 5.15
N SER A 666 -2.56 16.80 4.28
CA SER A 666 -2.57 17.85 3.27
C SER A 666 -3.53 18.98 3.64
N GLU A 667 -3.28 20.17 3.12
CA GLU A 667 -4.21 21.30 3.16
C GLU A 667 -4.26 21.96 1.79
N PHE A 668 -5.43 22.47 1.43
CA PHE A 668 -5.69 23.09 0.14
C PHE A 668 -6.31 24.47 0.34
N PRO A 669 -6.03 25.43 -0.55
CA PRO A 669 -6.69 26.74 -0.46
C PRO A 669 -8.21 26.61 -0.49
N VAL A 670 -8.77 25.86 -1.44
CA VAL A 670 -10.20 25.64 -1.62
C VAL A 670 -10.50 24.13 -1.69
N VAL A 671 -11.47 23.69 -0.91
CA VAL A 671 -11.96 22.32 -0.93
C VAL A 671 -13.41 22.29 -1.44
N ILE A 672 -13.69 21.41 -2.40
CA ILE A 672 -15.05 21.15 -2.88
C ILE A 672 -15.48 19.75 -2.49
N LEU A 673 -16.66 19.63 -1.88
CA LEU A 673 -17.23 18.37 -1.38
C LEU A 673 -18.53 18.04 -2.11
N PRO A 674 -18.56 17.12 -3.07
CA PRO A 674 -19.80 16.58 -3.62
C PRO A 674 -20.43 15.57 -2.65
N LEU A 675 -21.62 15.84 -2.13
CA LEU A 675 -22.31 15.02 -1.14
C LEU A 675 -23.75 14.73 -1.56
N ALA A 676 -24.07 13.50 -1.98
CA ALA A 676 -25.41 13.07 -2.34
C ALA A 676 -25.82 11.75 -1.65
N GLY A 677 -25.32 11.52 -0.44
CA GLY A 677 -25.49 10.26 0.26
C GLY A 677 -24.50 9.19 -0.13
N GLY A 678 -24.60 8.02 0.51
CA GLY A 678 -23.69 6.91 0.28
C GLY A 678 -23.83 5.84 1.37
N PRO A 679 -22.96 4.81 1.34
CA PRO A 679 -22.95 3.81 2.40
C PRO A 679 -22.74 4.45 3.78
N PRO A 680 -23.54 4.09 4.81
CA PRO A 680 -23.44 4.70 6.14
C PRO A 680 -22.03 4.67 6.75
N MET A 681 -21.24 3.65 6.43
CA MET A 681 -19.85 3.53 6.89
C MET A 681 -18.91 4.62 6.34
N LEU A 682 -19.27 5.25 5.22
CA LEU A 682 -18.51 6.34 4.59
C LEU A 682 -19.14 7.72 4.84
N MET A 683 -20.32 7.77 5.44
CA MET A 683 -21.05 9.02 5.73
C MET A 683 -20.98 9.31 7.23
N THR A 684 -19.77 9.50 7.75
CA THR A 684 -19.50 9.66 9.19
C THR A 684 -19.08 11.08 9.55
N ARG A 685 -19.30 11.45 10.81
CA ARG A 685 -18.88 12.75 11.38
C ARG A 685 -17.40 13.03 11.17
N ASN A 686 -16.53 12.07 11.49
CA ASN A 686 -15.07 12.23 11.38
C ASN A 686 -14.62 12.42 9.93
N LEU A 687 -15.32 11.81 8.96
CA LEU A 687 -15.01 11.98 7.55
C LEU A 687 -15.33 13.41 7.11
N LEU A 688 -16.50 13.93 7.46
CA LEU A 688 -16.89 15.32 7.16
C LEU A 688 -15.96 16.31 7.87
N TYR A 689 -15.67 16.08 9.16
CA TYR A 689 -14.72 16.87 9.93
C TYR A 689 -13.34 16.92 9.25
N THR A 690 -12.79 15.76 8.88
CA THR A 690 -11.49 15.69 8.20
C THR A 690 -11.52 16.44 6.88
N ALA A 691 -12.58 16.31 6.07
CA ALA A 691 -12.69 16.99 4.79
C ALA A 691 -12.73 18.52 4.94
N VAL A 692 -13.55 19.01 5.86
CA VAL A 692 -13.67 20.46 6.14
C VAL A 692 -12.34 21.04 6.62
N THR A 693 -11.65 20.32 7.50
CA THR A 693 -10.36 20.76 8.06
C THR A 693 -9.20 20.75 7.05
N ARG A 694 -9.41 20.25 5.83
CA ARG A 694 -8.40 20.33 4.76
C ARG A 694 -8.36 21.68 4.06
N ALA A 695 -9.38 22.51 4.24
CA ALA A 695 -9.45 23.82 3.61
C ALA A 695 -8.73 24.91 4.41
N ARG A 696 -8.00 25.78 3.68
CA ARG A 696 -7.36 26.97 4.26
C ARG A 696 -8.19 28.22 4.10
N LYS A 697 -8.83 28.44 2.92
CA LYS A 697 -9.54 29.66 2.55
C LYS A 697 -11.04 29.45 2.42
N ALA A 698 -11.46 28.38 1.75
CA ALA A 698 -12.88 28.13 1.51
C ALA A 698 -13.23 26.64 1.42
N VAL A 699 -14.42 26.30 1.92
CA VAL A 699 -15.08 24.99 1.71
C VAL A 699 -16.35 25.24 0.91
N TYR A 700 -16.59 24.41 -0.10
CA TYR A 700 -17.81 24.45 -0.88
C TYR A 700 -18.43 23.08 -0.98
N ILE A 701 -19.63 22.93 -0.41
CA ILE A 701 -20.37 21.67 -0.43
C ILE A 701 -21.45 21.75 -1.51
N ILE A 702 -21.55 20.72 -2.34
CA ILE A 702 -22.58 20.61 -3.39
C ILE A 702 -23.31 19.29 -3.21
N GLY A 703 -24.61 19.33 -3.09
CA GLY A 703 -25.39 18.10 -2.98
C GLY A 703 -26.67 18.21 -2.15
N HIS A 704 -27.05 17.11 -1.53
CA HIS A 704 -28.27 17.05 -0.76
C HIS A 704 -28.12 17.81 0.57
N GLU A 705 -29.07 18.68 0.86
CA GLU A 705 -29.03 19.55 2.04
C GLU A 705 -28.97 18.77 3.37
N GLU A 706 -29.60 17.62 3.42
CA GLU A 706 -29.62 16.78 4.61
C GLU A 706 -28.29 16.02 4.87
N CYS A 707 -27.47 15.79 3.84
CA CYS A 707 -26.26 14.97 3.95
C CYS A 707 -25.28 15.45 5.02
N PRO A 708 -24.93 16.73 5.13
CA PRO A 708 -24.01 17.19 6.18
C PRO A 708 -24.57 16.93 7.59
N ALA A 709 -25.86 17.14 7.80
CA ALA A 709 -26.50 16.88 9.08
C ALA A 709 -26.56 15.37 9.40
N GLN A 710 -26.87 14.53 8.42
CA GLN A 710 -26.84 13.07 8.56
C GLN A 710 -25.43 12.56 8.91
N MET A 711 -24.40 13.08 8.24
CA MET A 711 -23.01 12.73 8.56
C MET A 711 -22.62 13.14 9.99
N VAL A 712 -23.05 14.31 10.44
CA VAL A 712 -22.81 14.78 11.82
C VAL A 712 -23.52 13.89 12.85
N ALA A 713 -24.77 13.49 12.57
CA ALA A 713 -25.51 12.58 13.43
C ALA A 713 -24.88 11.18 13.49
N ASN A 714 -24.24 10.76 12.40
CA ASN A 714 -23.56 9.46 12.31
C ASN A 714 -22.17 9.52 12.99
N ASN A 715 -22.15 9.33 14.30
CA ASN A 715 -20.93 9.23 15.12
C ASN A 715 -20.46 7.78 15.25
N GLN A 716 -20.89 6.88 14.35
CA GLN A 716 -20.39 5.51 14.32
C GLN A 716 -18.93 5.52 13.85
N VAL A 717 -18.03 5.88 14.75
CA VAL A 717 -16.62 5.53 14.60
C VAL A 717 -16.59 4.02 14.64
N LYS A 718 -16.17 3.38 13.56
CA LYS A 718 -15.99 1.93 13.54
C LYS A 718 -15.09 1.59 14.74
N GLN A 719 -15.71 0.97 15.77
CA GLN A 719 -14.96 0.62 16.98
C GLN A 719 -13.81 -0.29 16.57
N ARG A 720 -12.60 0.17 16.74
CA ARG A 720 -11.42 -0.65 16.52
C ARG A 720 -11.13 -1.43 17.79
N TYR A 721 -10.93 -2.72 17.62
CA TYR A 721 -10.41 -3.56 18.66
C TYR A 721 -8.91 -3.34 18.74
N SER A 722 -8.44 -2.64 19.79
CA SER A 722 -7.05 -2.31 20.04
C SER A 722 -6.78 -2.51 21.55
N ALA A 723 -5.65 -3.09 21.89
CA ALA A 723 -5.31 -3.43 23.27
C ALA A 723 -4.26 -2.47 23.88
N LEU A 724 -3.70 -1.55 23.11
CA LEU A 724 -2.60 -0.68 23.55
C LEU A 724 -2.94 0.06 24.85
N ALA A 725 -4.13 0.66 24.95
CA ALA A 725 -4.55 1.38 26.17
C ALA A 725 -4.63 0.45 27.39
N ALA A 726 -5.16 -0.76 27.19
CA ALA A 726 -5.26 -1.76 28.27
C ALA A 726 -3.88 -2.22 28.73
N PHE A 727 -2.97 -2.51 27.80
CA PHE A 727 -1.60 -2.92 28.15
C PHE A 727 -0.83 -1.80 28.86
N MET A 728 -0.99 -0.55 28.45
CA MET A 728 -0.36 0.59 29.12
C MET A 728 -0.85 0.75 30.57
N ARG A 729 -2.15 0.56 30.82
CA ARG A 729 -2.71 0.60 32.19
C ARG A 729 -2.22 -0.57 33.04
N ALA A 730 -2.27 -1.79 32.51
CA ALA A 730 -1.85 -2.99 33.20
C ALA A 730 -0.36 -2.95 33.62
N ASP A 731 0.51 -2.48 32.76
CA ASP A 731 1.95 -2.35 33.02
C ASP A 731 2.25 -1.32 34.14
N ARG A 732 1.36 -0.35 34.39
CA ARG A 732 1.44 0.58 35.53
C ARG A 732 0.66 0.16 36.78
N GLY A 733 0.01 -1.00 36.77
CA GLY A 733 -0.85 -1.45 37.87
C GLY A 733 -2.14 -0.62 38.03
N LEU A 734 -2.54 0.10 36.97
CA LEU A 734 -3.81 0.81 36.90
C LEU A 734 -4.83 -0.11 36.22
N GLN A 735 -5.61 -0.87 37.02
CA GLN A 735 -6.69 -1.75 36.53
C GLN A 735 -7.99 -0.99 36.34
#